data_d188e96328f0206bcbb75b9df5ac5634
#
_entry.id   d188e96328f0206bcbb75b9df5ac5634
#
_cell.length_a   1.000
_cell.length_b   1.000
_cell.length_c   1.000
_cell.angle_alpha   90.00
_cell.angle_beta   90.00
_cell.angle_gamma   90.00
#
_symmetry.space_group_name_H-M   'P 1'
#
loop_
_entity.id
_entity.type
_entity.pdbx_description
1 polymer ?
#
loop_
_entity_poly.entity_id
_entity_poly.type
_entity_poly.pdbx_seq_one_letter_code
_entity_poly.pdbx_strand_id
1 'polypeptide(L)'
;MKKFIKKNISKIISIFIILSPIIDVLTGICINTFNVNFTFGIVFRIIFLLFVVYVSLFVYRKKQLLLPYTMFLLYFAFYAIGILLFNDNFLLNIQGMIKVYYFPIIFLSLYYIKDYFKISKMTLFSSLTLYLTFIFIPTVLGIGYETYEITKAGTLGFFNSANEISGIISILTPIMFIIIFRSKQSIPKIVLLLMYLVVILMMGTKTPIIALFFTIGISVGYLLLKGLKEKNYKNLWISICSIIVLLFGIALILPKTNFYKNIETHLDYLGLNNVFEVFTDNHLVDHFIFSSRLSFLKDKAVLYKLAPLYQKAFGIGYTHKGKETKMIEMDYFDIYFSHGLMGFFVFFMITLYILHKILEKTNMKNYEYWMIHTSLLLIIILSFFTGHIITAPSVSLVSVIIILLLTKTKKKRLLFTGKNLEVGGIEKAQINLLNNINYNKYEVTLILEEKKGELLERVNKNVIVREIKVSNNDNIILRKLINAYRKLKFKIFEYDTYDFSCCYTTYSYSCNKLTKIASINTAFYVHSDYKYVYNNEEEYRKFFDSRKVDEYVHIIFVSNESKEAFLGYYPNLKDKVLVLNNFIDTNEIITKSKEKIEATRIKDKKLLVFVGRLDDSSKKLKRAIRIVKEEKDFELWIIGDGPDRGKYEKYTKECKVEDRVTFFGIKLNPYPYMAKADYIILTSDYEGFPVTYLEAITLNKDIITTIPTSDDYIDIKEYAHIISKNEKEMLKEIHNIINEYNKYKKIDIDKIQKERAKKFEELFNE
;
A
#
# COMPACT_ATOMS: atom_id res chain seq x y z
N MET A 1 -25.05 -5.42 7.51
CA MET A 1 -24.28 -4.21 7.90
C MET A 1 -22.89 -4.53 8.47
N LYS A 2 -22.72 -5.31 9.57
CA LYS A 2 -21.40 -5.62 10.18
C LYS A 2 -20.40 -6.25 9.21
N LYS A 3 -20.82 -7.23 8.38
CA LYS A 3 -19.97 -7.88 7.36
C LYS A 3 -19.50 -6.89 6.28
N PHE A 4 -20.35 -5.98 5.85
CA PHE A 4 -20.04 -4.92 4.90
C PHE A 4 -18.99 -3.95 5.47
N ILE A 5 -19.19 -3.48 6.72
CA ILE A 5 -18.24 -2.59 7.40
C ILE A 5 -16.86 -3.25 7.51
N LYS A 6 -16.80 -4.50 8.01
CA LYS A 6 -15.52 -5.23 8.12
C LYS A 6 -14.77 -5.31 6.79
N LYS A 7 -15.49 -5.54 5.67
CA LYS A 7 -14.89 -5.63 4.34
C LYS A 7 -14.41 -4.28 3.80
N ASN A 8 -15.05 -3.17 4.19
CA ASN A 8 -14.83 -1.87 3.56
C ASN A 8 -14.28 -0.79 4.51
N ILE A 9 -13.88 -1.13 5.73
CA ILE A 9 -13.48 -0.16 6.76
C ILE A 9 -12.40 0.82 6.29
N SER A 10 -11.34 0.36 5.64
CA SER A 10 -10.29 1.22 5.07
C SER A 10 -10.86 2.24 4.09
N LYS A 11 -11.75 1.80 3.19
CA LYS A 11 -12.38 2.69 2.18
C LYS A 11 -13.30 3.71 2.82
N ILE A 12 -14.11 3.29 3.83
CA ILE A 12 -15.03 4.19 4.52
C ILE A 12 -14.23 5.31 5.21
N ILE A 13 -13.19 4.96 5.98
CA ILE A 13 -12.34 5.97 6.63
C ILE A 13 -11.66 6.87 5.59
N SER A 14 -11.14 6.29 4.49
CA SER A 14 -10.53 7.09 3.42
C SER A 14 -11.50 8.06 2.76
N ILE A 15 -12.76 7.68 2.58
CA ILE A 15 -13.82 8.55 2.05
C ILE A 15 -14.07 9.72 3.01
N PHE A 16 -14.14 9.50 4.32
CA PHE A 16 -14.28 10.57 5.29
C PHE A 16 -13.12 11.57 5.21
N ILE A 17 -11.87 11.10 5.04
CA ILE A 17 -10.69 11.96 4.90
C ILE A 17 -10.76 12.78 3.61
N ILE A 18 -11.17 12.19 2.48
CA ILE A 18 -11.25 12.87 1.18
C ILE A 18 -12.42 13.86 1.14
N LEU A 19 -13.53 13.56 1.81
CA LEU A 19 -14.68 14.46 1.87
C LEU A 19 -14.47 15.63 2.82
N SER A 20 -13.57 15.53 3.81
CA SER A 20 -13.33 16.61 4.78
C SER A 20 -13.12 17.99 4.13
N PRO A 21 -12.21 18.20 3.15
CA PRO A 21 -12.02 19.50 2.52
C PRO A 21 -13.30 20.01 1.81
N ILE A 22 -14.10 19.13 1.21
CA ILE A 22 -15.35 19.51 0.55
C ILE A 22 -16.38 20.01 1.55
N ILE A 23 -16.51 19.32 2.68
CA ILE A 23 -17.42 19.68 3.76
C ILE A 23 -16.99 21.00 4.44
N ASP A 24 -15.68 21.23 4.58
CA ASP A 24 -15.15 22.46 5.13
C ASP A 24 -15.40 23.65 4.19
N VAL A 25 -15.29 23.46 2.87
CA VAL A 25 -15.69 24.46 1.85
C VAL A 25 -17.19 24.75 1.94
N LEU A 26 -18.05 23.74 2.01
CA LEU A 26 -19.49 23.96 2.16
C LEU A 26 -19.81 24.77 3.43
N THR A 27 -19.12 24.49 4.54
CA THR A 27 -19.24 25.25 5.77
C THR A 27 -18.82 26.74 5.57
N GLY A 28 -17.68 26.96 4.90
CA GLY A 28 -17.18 28.30 4.60
C GLY A 28 -18.14 29.12 3.71
N ILE A 29 -18.69 28.49 2.67
CA ILE A 29 -19.67 29.11 1.77
C ILE A 29 -20.96 29.46 2.54
N CYS A 30 -21.46 28.55 3.39
CA CYS A 30 -22.68 28.83 4.17
C CYS A 30 -22.50 30.01 5.12
N ILE A 31 -21.35 30.09 5.82
CA ILE A 31 -21.09 31.16 6.77
C ILE A 31 -20.84 32.50 6.04
N ASN A 32 -19.91 32.51 5.07
CA ASN A 32 -19.41 33.76 4.49
C ASN A 32 -20.27 34.30 3.33
N THR A 33 -20.98 33.44 2.57
CA THR A 33 -21.80 33.89 1.42
C THR A 33 -23.28 34.00 1.80
N PHE A 34 -23.81 33.02 2.56
CA PHE A 34 -25.22 32.94 2.88
C PHE A 34 -25.55 33.48 4.28
N ASN A 35 -24.56 33.89 5.08
CA ASN A 35 -24.70 34.33 6.47
C ASN A 35 -25.49 33.34 7.36
N VAL A 36 -25.39 32.06 7.07
CA VAL A 36 -26.06 30.98 7.82
C VAL A 36 -25.07 30.38 8.79
N ASN A 37 -25.27 30.54 10.09
CA ASN A 37 -24.43 29.98 11.14
C ASN A 37 -24.59 28.45 11.29
N PHE A 38 -24.63 27.72 10.20
CA PHE A 38 -24.71 26.26 10.19
C PHE A 38 -23.40 25.63 9.72
N THR A 39 -22.79 24.83 10.59
CA THR A 39 -21.49 24.21 10.34
C THR A 39 -21.64 22.73 9.95
N PHE A 40 -21.73 22.47 8.64
CA PHE A 40 -21.72 21.10 8.11
C PHE A 40 -20.53 20.29 8.63
N GLY A 41 -19.39 20.94 8.84
CA GLY A 41 -18.19 20.33 9.37
C GLY A 41 -18.39 19.68 10.74
N ILE A 42 -19.12 20.30 11.65
CA ILE A 42 -19.40 19.76 13.00
C ILE A 42 -20.25 18.49 12.87
N VAL A 43 -21.35 18.54 12.11
CA VAL A 43 -22.25 17.39 11.92
C VAL A 43 -21.49 16.20 11.32
N PHE A 44 -20.71 16.45 10.27
CA PHE A 44 -19.91 15.43 9.60
C PHE A 44 -18.93 14.75 10.57
N ARG A 45 -18.27 15.51 11.42
CA ARG A 45 -17.30 15.00 12.40
C ARG A 45 -17.96 14.23 13.55
N ILE A 46 -19.14 14.67 13.99
CA ILE A 46 -19.93 13.91 14.98
C ILE A 46 -20.37 12.57 14.39
N ILE A 47 -20.83 12.53 13.14
CA ILE A 47 -21.18 11.28 12.45
C ILE A 47 -19.96 10.35 12.39
N PHE A 48 -18.80 10.88 12.06
CA PHE A 48 -17.57 10.09 12.03
C PHE A 48 -17.17 9.55 13.42
N LEU A 49 -17.27 10.39 14.46
CA LEU A 49 -17.01 9.99 15.84
C LEU A 49 -17.91 8.84 16.27
N LEU A 50 -19.22 8.99 16.08
CA LEU A 50 -20.19 7.93 16.41
C LEU A 50 -19.95 6.66 15.61
N PHE A 51 -19.61 6.79 14.33
CA PHE A 51 -19.26 5.67 13.48
C PHE A 51 -18.05 4.89 14.00
N VAL A 52 -16.93 5.54 14.33
CA VAL A 52 -15.72 4.85 14.78
C VAL A 52 -15.89 4.23 16.17
N VAL A 53 -16.64 4.88 17.09
CA VAL A 53 -17.02 4.33 18.40
C VAL A 53 -17.90 3.08 18.21
N TYR A 54 -18.94 3.17 17.38
CA TYR A 54 -19.79 2.03 17.06
C TYR A 54 -18.99 0.85 16.47
N VAL A 55 -18.13 1.14 15.50
CA VAL A 55 -17.32 0.11 14.85
C VAL A 55 -16.37 -0.56 15.84
N SER A 56 -15.70 0.20 16.69
CA SER A 56 -14.75 -0.34 17.66
C SER A 56 -15.43 -1.20 18.74
N LEU A 57 -16.56 -0.75 19.29
CA LEU A 57 -17.27 -1.45 20.37
C LEU A 57 -18.15 -2.60 19.87
N PHE A 58 -18.94 -2.38 18.81
CA PHE A 58 -20.02 -3.31 18.43
C PHE A 58 -19.67 -4.20 17.21
N VAL A 59 -18.80 -3.72 16.29
CA VAL A 59 -18.38 -4.51 15.13
C VAL A 59 -17.16 -5.36 15.46
N TYR A 60 -16.11 -4.74 16.04
CA TYR A 60 -14.87 -5.42 16.42
C TYR A 60 -14.80 -5.83 17.89
N ARG A 61 -15.78 -5.44 18.71
CA ARG A 61 -15.96 -5.84 20.11
C ARG A 61 -14.71 -5.65 20.98
N LYS A 62 -14.07 -4.47 20.89
CA LYS A 62 -12.85 -4.14 21.62
C LYS A 62 -13.15 -3.77 23.08
N LYS A 63 -13.29 -4.79 23.96
CA LYS A 63 -13.60 -4.60 25.38
C LYS A 63 -12.61 -3.69 26.13
N GLN A 64 -11.34 -3.61 25.64
CA GLN A 64 -10.31 -2.75 26.22
C GLN A 64 -10.67 -1.25 26.16
N LEU A 65 -11.62 -0.86 25.29
CA LEU A 65 -12.11 0.52 25.21
C LEU A 65 -13.13 0.88 26.30
N LEU A 66 -13.71 -0.10 26.99
CA LEU A 66 -14.73 0.18 28.00
C LEU A 66 -14.17 1.03 29.15
N LEU A 67 -12.99 0.68 29.67
CA LEU A 67 -12.36 1.45 30.77
C LEU A 67 -12.06 2.91 30.37
N PRO A 68 -11.32 3.23 29.28
CA PRO A 68 -11.11 4.61 28.91
C PRO A 68 -12.42 5.37 28.62
N TYR A 69 -13.40 4.72 27.99
CA TYR A 69 -14.69 5.40 27.75
C TYR A 69 -15.48 5.67 29.03
N THR A 70 -15.45 4.77 30.00
CA THR A 70 -16.07 5.06 31.32
C THR A 70 -15.34 6.20 32.03
N MET A 71 -14.00 6.30 31.92
CA MET A 71 -13.25 7.46 32.43
C MET A 71 -13.66 8.76 31.78
N PHE A 72 -13.81 8.78 30.44
CA PHE A 72 -14.33 9.97 29.72
C PHE A 72 -15.75 10.33 30.18
N LEU A 73 -16.65 9.35 30.28
CA LEU A 73 -18.04 9.60 30.70
C LEU A 73 -18.12 10.15 32.12
N LEU A 74 -17.34 9.58 33.06
CA LEU A 74 -17.27 10.09 34.43
C LEU A 74 -16.72 11.50 34.47
N TYR A 75 -15.62 11.75 33.76
CA TYR A 75 -15.07 13.11 33.65
C TYR A 75 -16.11 14.09 33.05
N PHE A 76 -16.80 13.71 31.97
CA PHE A 76 -17.83 14.55 31.35
C PHE A 76 -18.98 14.85 32.30
N ALA A 77 -19.40 13.90 33.10
CA ALA A 77 -20.43 14.12 34.12
C ALA A 77 -19.99 15.16 35.18
N PHE A 78 -18.79 14.99 35.73
CA PHE A 78 -18.24 15.96 36.68
C PHE A 78 -18.01 17.34 36.04
N TYR A 79 -17.49 17.41 34.82
CA TYR A 79 -17.34 18.65 34.10
C TYR A 79 -18.68 19.34 33.89
N ALA A 80 -19.71 18.62 33.43
CA ALA A 80 -21.06 19.19 33.24
C ALA A 80 -21.67 19.71 34.54
N ILE A 81 -21.50 18.98 35.67
CA ILE A 81 -21.93 19.45 36.99
C ILE A 81 -21.20 20.76 37.34
N GLY A 82 -19.89 20.86 37.10
CA GLY A 82 -19.11 22.08 37.37
C GLY A 82 -19.60 23.27 36.57
N ILE A 83 -19.90 23.05 35.28
CA ILE A 83 -20.44 24.10 34.41
C ILE A 83 -21.81 24.58 34.91
N LEU A 84 -22.71 23.68 35.32
CA LEU A 84 -24.01 24.04 35.87
C LEU A 84 -23.89 24.82 37.17
N LEU A 85 -22.87 24.56 37.99
CA LEU A 85 -22.68 25.23 39.30
C LEU A 85 -22.00 26.59 39.17
N PHE A 86 -21.10 26.77 38.21
CA PHE A 86 -20.18 27.92 38.16
C PHE A 86 -20.19 28.72 36.86
N ASN A 87 -20.88 28.25 35.81
CA ASN A 87 -20.91 28.91 34.48
C ASN A 87 -22.33 29.08 33.96
N ASP A 88 -22.61 30.20 33.35
CA ASP A 88 -23.95 30.57 32.87
C ASP A 88 -24.28 30.01 31.46
N ASN A 89 -23.29 29.58 30.69
CA ASN A 89 -23.51 29.08 29.32
C ASN A 89 -23.12 27.60 29.16
N PHE A 90 -24.06 26.73 29.53
CA PHE A 90 -23.89 25.29 29.50
C PHE A 90 -23.59 24.77 28.07
N LEU A 91 -24.35 25.22 27.06
CA LEU A 91 -24.25 24.70 25.69
C LEU A 91 -22.87 24.97 25.07
N LEU A 92 -22.33 26.16 25.22
CA LEU A 92 -21.04 26.54 24.68
C LEU A 92 -19.89 25.75 25.32
N ASN A 93 -19.96 25.57 26.62
CA ASN A 93 -18.96 24.78 27.35
C ASN A 93 -18.96 23.28 26.93
N ILE A 94 -20.16 22.69 26.77
CA ILE A 94 -20.27 21.29 26.29
C ILE A 94 -19.79 21.16 24.84
N GLN A 95 -20.09 22.11 23.97
CA GLN A 95 -19.56 22.14 22.60
C GLN A 95 -18.02 22.19 22.60
N GLY A 96 -17.40 23.04 23.42
CA GLY A 96 -15.95 23.11 23.59
C GLY A 96 -15.36 21.80 24.05
N MET A 97 -15.97 21.17 25.05
CA MET A 97 -15.57 19.85 25.56
C MET A 97 -15.61 18.79 24.45
N ILE A 98 -16.70 18.71 23.68
CA ILE A 98 -16.82 17.72 22.58
C ILE A 98 -15.75 17.96 21.51
N LYS A 99 -15.46 19.21 21.18
CA LYS A 99 -14.39 19.55 20.22
C LYS A 99 -13.03 19.04 20.67
N VAL A 100 -12.67 19.30 21.93
CA VAL A 100 -11.37 18.92 22.50
C VAL A 100 -11.24 17.40 22.61
N TYR A 101 -12.24 16.72 23.19
CA TYR A 101 -12.16 15.27 23.39
C TYR A 101 -12.41 14.43 22.13
N TYR A 102 -12.70 15.07 21.01
CA TYR A 102 -12.76 14.41 19.69
C TYR A 102 -11.46 13.68 19.36
N PHE A 103 -10.29 14.32 19.58
CA PHE A 103 -8.98 13.73 19.30
C PHE A 103 -8.73 12.43 20.07
N PRO A 104 -8.75 12.38 21.42
CA PRO A 104 -8.44 11.16 22.17
C PRO A 104 -9.46 10.04 21.92
N ILE A 105 -10.74 10.35 21.74
CA ILE A 105 -11.77 9.33 21.49
C ILE A 105 -11.57 8.68 20.12
N ILE A 106 -11.34 9.45 19.07
CA ILE A 106 -11.05 8.90 17.74
C ILE A 106 -9.75 8.14 17.75
N PHE A 107 -8.71 8.67 18.38
CA PHE A 107 -7.40 8.03 18.44
C PHE A 107 -7.50 6.65 19.09
N LEU A 108 -8.13 6.54 20.26
CA LEU A 108 -8.34 5.25 20.93
C LEU A 108 -9.19 4.30 20.10
N SER A 109 -10.32 4.78 19.56
CA SER A 109 -11.21 3.96 18.74
C SER A 109 -10.48 3.34 17.56
N LEU A 110 -9.75 4.14 16.81
CA LEU A 110 -9.01 3.71 15.62
C LEU A 110 -7.77 2.88 15.98
N TYR A 111 -7.05 3.24 17.06
CA TYR A 111 -5.87 2.48 17.50
C TYR A 111 -6.20 1.03 17.84
N TYR A 112 -7.29 0.78 18.57
CA TYR A 112 -7.67 -0.60 18.93
C TYR A 112 -8.20 -1.43 17.76
N ILE A 113 -8.59 -0.78 16.66
CA ILE A 113 -9.00 -1.48 15.41
C ILE A 113 -7.96 -1.37 14.30
N LYS A 114 -6.77 -0.82 14.53
CA LYS A 114 -5.72 -0.57 13.54
C LYS A 114 -5.32 -1.80 12.71
N ASP A 115 -5.41 -2.99 13.31
CA ASP A 115 -5.09 -4.25 12.61
C ASP A 115 -6.10 -4.59 11.49
N TYR A 116 -7.25 -3.93 11.43
CA TYR A 116 -8.33 -4.22 10.48
C TYR A 116 -8.43 -3.22 9.34
N PHE A 117 -7.66 -2.15 9.38
CA PHE A 117 -7.61 -1.18 8.29
C PHE A 117 -6.20 -0.63 8.07
N LYS A 118 -5.96 -0.12 6.87
CA LYS A 118 -4.76 0.64 6.52
C LYS A 118 -5.17 1.79 5.61
N ILE A 119 -4.67 2.99 5.89
CA ILE A 119 -4.95 4.17 5.08
C ILE A 119 -3.78 4.43 4.16
N SER A 120 -4.09 4.61 2.88
CA SER A 120 -3.09 4.96 1.88
C SER A 120 -2.54 6.37 2.11
N LYS A 121 -1.24 6.55 1.99
CA LYS A 121 -0.62 7.88 1.98
C LYS A 121 -1.17 8.75 0.84
N MET A 122 -1.57 8.10 -0.25
CA MET A 122 -2.21 8.79 -1.37
C MET A 122 -3.60 9.33 -1.03
N THR A 123 -4.33 8.73 -0.07
CA THR A 123 -5.59 9.28 0.46
C THR A 123 -5.34 10.63 1.15
N LEU A 124 -4.33 10.71 2.03
CA LEU A 124 -3.95 11.96 2.70
C LEU A 124 -3.45 13.01 1.69
N PHE A 125 -2.66 12.58 0.74
CA PHE A 125 -2.18 13.42 -0.35
C PHE A 125 -3.32 13.97 -1.23
N SER A 126 -4.32 13.15 -1.55
CA SER A 126 -5.50 13.59 -2.30
C SER A 126 -6.31 14.61 -1.50
N SER A 127 -6.44 14.43 -0.18
CA SER A 127 -7.08 15.40 0.70
C SER A 127 -6.31 16.74 0.70
N LEU A 128 -4.97 16.72 0.83
CA LEU A 128 -4.14 17.93 0.72
C LEU A 128 -4.33 18.61 -0.63
N THR A 129 -4.32 17.86 -1.73
CA THR A 129 -4.51 18.42 -3.08
C THR A 129 -5.85 19.14 -3.19
N LEU A 130 -6.92 18.60 -2.60
CA LEU A 130 -8.23 19.26 -2.57
C LEU A 130 -8.20 20.55 -1.74
N TYR A 131 -7.57 20.56 -0.55
CA TYR A 131 -7.39 21.81 0.21
C TYR A 131 -6.66 22.87 -0.62
N LEU A 132 -5.54 22.51 -1.27
CA LEU A 132 -4.78 23.44 -2.11
C LEU A 132 -5.62 23.94 -3.30
N THR A 133 -6.37 23.07 -3.95
CA THR A 133 -7.22 23.42 -5.09
C THR A 133 -8.34 24.39 -4.72
N PHE A 134 -9.00 24.15 -3.57
CA PHE A 134 -10.08 25.01 -3.07
C PHE A 134 -9.60 26.34 -2.49
N ILE A 135 -8.29 26.51 -2.30
CA ILE A 135 -7.68 27.83 -2.05
C ILE A 135 -7.25 28.47 -3.37
N PHE A 136 -6.53 27.72 -4.22
CA PHE A 136 -5.92 28.24 -5.44
C PHE A 136 -6.94 28.76 -6.46
N ILE A 137 -7.94 27.95 -6.81
CA ILE A 137 -8.91 28.30 -7.85
C ILE A 137 -9.73 29.55 -7.48
N PRO A 138 -10.39 29.63 -6.31
CA PRO A 138 -11.14 30.82 -5.93
C PRO A 138 -10.28 32.08 -5.86
N THR A 139 -9.03 31.93 -5.42
CA THR A 139 -8.10 33.07 -5.34
C THR A 139 -7.74 33.62 -6.72
N VAL A 140 -7.43 32.73 -7.67
CA VAL A 140 -7.11 33.13 -9.06
C VAL A 140 -8.33 33.77 -9.73
N LEU A 141 -9.53 33.31 -9.41
CA LEU A 141 -10.78 33.89 -9.93
C LEU A 141 -11.22 35.17 -9.21
N GLY A 142 -10.53 35.58 -8.14
CA GLY A 142 -10.89 36.78 -7.36
C GLY A 142 -12.18 36.66 -6.52
N ILE A 143 -12.61 35.40 -6.24
CA ILE A 143 -13.84 35.11 -5.47
C ILE A 143 -13.55 34.43 -4.12
N GLY A 144 -12.28 34.36 -3.74
CA GLY A 144 -11.84 33.74 -2.48
C GLY A 144 -12.06 34.70 -1.28
N TYR A 145 -12.28 34.08 -0.09
CA TYR A 145 -12.40 34.86 1.17
C TYR A 145 -11.02 35.29 1.67
N GLU A 146 -10.96 36.45 2.28
CA GLU A 146 -9.74 37.03 2.84
C GLU A 146 -9.30 36.29 4.11
N THR A 147 -7.96 36.16 4.33
CA THR A 147 -7.42 35.56 5.55
C THR A 147 -7.55 36.49 6.75
N TYR A 148 -7.31 37.80 6.52
CA TYR A 148 -7.33 38.84 7.55
C TYR A 148 -8.25 39.98 7.12
N GLU A 149 -9.30 40.23 7.90
CA GLU A 149 -10.31 41.30 7.61
C GLU A 149 -9.71 42.69 7.64
N ILE A 150 -8.78 42.97 8.58
CA ILE A 150 -8.20 44.30 8.81
C ILE A 150 -7.20 44.64 7.70
N THR A 151 -6.27 43.74 7.41
CA THR A 151 -5.20 43.98 6.42
C THR A 151 -5.63 43.72 5.00
N LYS A 152 -6.77 43.03 4.79
CA LYS A 152 -7.23 42.50 3.50
C LYS A 152 -6.14 41.76 2.73
N ALA A 153 -5.19 41.18 3.44
CA ALA A 153 -4.04 40.48 2.89
C ALA A 153 -4.13 38.98 3.16
N GLY A 154 -3.89 38.21 2.12
CA GLY A 154 -4.02 36.74 2.15
C GLY A 154 -5.40 36.26 1.78
N THR A 155 -5.50 34.98 1.42
CA THR A 155 -6.75 34.35 0.98
C THR A 155 -6.86 32.95 1.55
N LEU A 156 -8.07 32.55 1.89
CA LEU A 156 -8.46 31.22 2.35
C LEU A 156 -9.21 30.43 1.26
N GLY A 157 -9.34 30.98 0.04
CA GLY A 157 -10.24 30.41 -0.94
C GLY A 157 -11.68 30.39 -0.41
N PHE A 158 -12.31 29.23 -0.34
CA PHE A 158 -13.67 29.08 0.20
C PHE A 158 -13.73 28.59 1.65
N PHE A 159 -12.61 28.56 2.38
CA PHE A 159 -12.60 28.13 3.77
C PHE A 159 -12.87 29.27 4.74
N ASN A 160 -13.34 28.92 5.96
CA ASN A 160 -13.70 29.92 6.99
C ASN A 160 -12.63 30.08 8.09
N SER A 161 -11.77 29.09 8.35
CA SER A 161 -10.82 29.07 9.46
C SER A 161 -9.37 29.02 8.98
N ALA A 162 -8.65 30.13 9.11
CA ALA A 162 -7.25 30.24 8.73
C ALA A 162 -6.33 29.29 9.52
N ASN A 163 -6.51 29.23 10.84
CA ASN A 163 -5.66 28.44 11.74
C ASN A 163 -5.80 26.94 11.49
N GLU A 164 -7.03 26.43 11.33
CA GLU A 164 -7.29 25.01 11.07
C GLU A 164 -6.71 24.57 9.71
N ILE A 165 -6.96 25.35 8.65
CA ILE A 165 -6.48 25.02 7.30
C ILE A 165 -4.96 25.10 7.22
N SER A 166 -4.36 26.13 7.82
CA SER A 166 -2.90 26.25 7.94
C SER A 166 -2.30 25.06 8.70
N GLY A 167 -2.95 24.61 9.77
CA GLY A 167 -2.56 23.44 10.54
C GLY A 167 -2.59 22.16 9.69
N ILE A 168 -3.70 21.91 8.98
CA ILE A 168 -3.85 20.73 8.10
C ILE A 168 -2.77 20.70 7.01
N ILE A 169 -2.57 21.81 6.30
CA ILE A 169 -1.55 21.92 5.24
C ILE A 169 -0.17 21.65 5.82
N SER A 170 0.14 22.24 6.99
CA SER A 170 1.45 22.08 7.65
C SER A 170 1.77 20.65 8.02
N ILE A 171 0.84 19.94 8.67
CA ILE A 171 1.08 18.54 9.10
C ILE A 171 1.07 17.55 7.92
N LEU A 172 0.44 17.90 6.80
CA LEU A 172 0.43 17.09 5.57
C LEU A 172 1.63 17.37 4.64
N THR A 173 2.37 18.45 4.85
CA THR A 173 3.56 18.79 4.04
C THR A 173 4.58 17.66 3.96
N PRO A 174 4.99 16.99 5.05
CA PRO A 174 5.93 15.86 4.95
C PRO A 174 5.35 14.67 4.18
N ILE A 175 4.03 14.45 4.23
CA ILE A 175 3.38 13.38 3.44
C ILE A 175 3.45 13.68 1.95
N MET A 176 3.30 14.94 1.55
CA MET A 176 3.53 15.39 0.17
C MET A 176 4.97 15.09 -0.28
N PHE A 177 5.97 15.37 0.56
CA PHE A 177 7.37 15.07 0.26
C PHE A 177 7.63 13.59 0.06
N ILE A 178 6.98 12.68 0.82
CA ILE A 178 7.05 11.23 0.57
C ILE A 178 6.59 10.89 -0.85
N ILE A 179 5.45 11.42 -1.27
CA ILE A 179 4.87 11.13 -2.60
C ILE A 179 5.75 11.71 -3.71
N ILE A 180 6.24 12.93 -3.54
CA ILE A 180 7.13 13.58 -4.49
C ILE A 180 8.45 12.79 -4.62
N PHE A 181 9.07 12.41 -3.52
CA PHE A 181 10.35 11.68 -3.53
C PHE A 181 10.23 10.33 -4.24
N ARG A 182 9.13 9.61 -4.05
CA ARG A 182 8.88 8.29 -4.67
C ARG A 182 8.46 8.34 -6.14
N SER A 183 7.92 9.46 -6.62
CA SER A 183 7.46 9.53 -8.00
C SER A 183 8.64 9.63 -8.96
N LYS A 184 8.69 8.84 -10.02
CA LYS A 184 9.69 8.93 -11.10
C LYS A 184 9.34 10.02 -12.15
N GLN A 185 8.09 10.53 -12.18
CA GLN A 185 7.65 11.54 -13.15
C GLN A 185 8.00 12.95 -12.65
N SER A 186 8.80 13.70 -13.39
CA SER A 186 9.29 15.02 -12.98
C SER A 186 8.24 16.12 -13.10
N ILE A 187 7.51 16.20 -14.24
CA ILE A 187 6.56 17.29 -14.52
C ILE A 187 5.43 17.40 -13.49
N PRO A 188 4.66 16.34 -13.15
CA PRO A 188 3.61 16.44 -12.14
C PRO A 188 4.11 16.84 -10.74
N LYS A 189 5.37 16.48 -10.42
CA LYS A 189 6.00 16.90 -9.15
C LYS A 189 6.21 18.42 -9.09
N ILE A 190 6.76 18.96 -10.16
CA ILE A 190 7.08 20.39 -10.25
C ILE A 190 5.79 21.19 -10.20
N VAL A 191 4.77 20.82 -10.99
CA VAL A 191 3.47 21.51 -10.99
C VAL A 191 2.84 21.51 -9.60
N LEU A 192 2.85 20.37 -8.92
CA LEU A 192 2.28 20.29 -7.58
C LEU A 192 3.05 21.10 -6.56
N LEU A 193 4.39 21.04 -6.58
CA LEU A 193 5.22 21.83 -5.69
C LEU A 193 5.03 23.32 -5.91
N LEU A 194 4.93 23.76 -7.17
CA LEU A 194 4.64 25.14 -7.52
C LEU A 194 3.25 25.56 -7.01
N MET A 195 2.21 24.74 -7.23
CA MET A 195 0.88 25.03 -6.70
C MET A 195 0.89 25.14 -5.17
N TYR A 196 1.59 24.22 -4.48
CA TYR A 196 1.73 24.28 -3.03
C TYR A 196 2.43 25.56 -2.58
N LEU A 197 3.56 25.93 -3.19
CA LEU A 197 4.29 27.16 -2.87
C LEU A 197 3.44 28.42 -3.09
N VAL A 198 2.77 28.51 -4.23
CA VAL A 198 1.89 29.62 -4.54
C VAL A 198 0.77 29.75 -3.49
N VAL A 199 0.12 28.64 -3.13
CA VAL A 199 -0.97 28.64 -2.15
C VAL A 199 -0.50 29.11 -0.78
N ILE A 200 0.61 28.59 -0.24
CA ILE A 200 1.08 29.00 1.10
C ILE A 200 1.51 30.47 1.16
N LEU A 201 2.04 30.99 0.06
CA LEU A 201 2.40 32.41 -0.05
C LEU A 201 1.16 33.32 -0.20
N MET A 202 0.13 32.85 -0.91
CA MET A 202 -1.15 33.55 -1.06
C MET A 202 -1.96 33.59 0.24
N MET A 203 -1.91 32.53 1.06
CA MET A 203 -2.61 32.47 2.36
C MET A 203 -2.13 33.54 3.34
N GLY A 204 -0.86 33.92 3.27
CA GLY A 204 -0.27 34.95 4.15
C GLY A 204 -0.06 34.52 5.60
N THR A 205 -0.26 33.24 5.93
CA THR A 205 -0.07 32.69 7.30
C THR A 205 1.34 32.15 7.51
N LYS A 206 1.87 32.33 8.74
CA LYS A 206 3.26 31.94 9.10
C LYS A 206 3.45 30.41 9.17
N THR A 207 2.43 29.68 9.64
CA THR A 207 2.53 28.26 10.00
C THR A 207 2.90 27.32 8.86
N PRO A 208 2.30 27.36 7.66
CA PRO A 208 2.69 26.47 6.55
C PRO A 208 4.09 26.73 6.01
N ILE A 209 4.55 27.99 6.08
CA ILE A 209 5.89 28.38 5.64
C ILE A 209 6.94 27.79 6.59
N ILE A 210 6.72 27.92 7.91
CA ILE A 210 7.59 27.30 8.93
C ILE A 210 7.62 25.78 8.75
N ALA A 211 6.46 25.14 8.54
CA ALA A 211 6.37 23.71 8.31
C ALA A 211 7.12 23.26 7.03
N LEU A 212 7.08 24.06 5.97
CA LEU A 212 7.86 23.80 4.75
C LEU A 212 9.35 23.82 5.03
N PHE A 213 9.89 24.90 5.64
CA PHE A 213 11.31 25.01 5.98
C PHE A 213 11.77 23.88 6.91
N PHE A 214 10.96 23.55 7.91
CA PHE A 214 11.24 22.46 8.83
C PHE A 214 11.30 21.10 8.10
N THR A 215 10.34 20.84 7.20
CA THR A 215 10.32 19.61 6.38
C THR A 215 11.50 19.53 5.44
N ILE A 216 11.87 20.62 4.78
CA ILE A 216 13.06 20.70 3.93
C ILE A 216 14.32 20.40 4.76
N GLY A 217 14.48 21.05 5.92
CA GLY A 217 15.63 20.85 6.80
C GLY A 217 15.83 19.39 7.22
N ILE A 218 14.76 18.72 7.64
CA ILE A 218 14.80 17.28 7.99
C ILE A 218 15.09 16.42 6.75
N SER A 219 14.52 16.75 5.60
CA SER A 219 14.76 16.04 4.33
C SER A 219 16.23 16.12 3.91
N VAL A 220 16.84 17.31 4.03
CA VAL A 220 18.27 17.53 3.78
C VAL A 220 19.13 16.74 4.77
N GLY A 221 18.81 16.83 6.06
CA GLY A 221 19.51 16.08 7.10
C GLY A 221 19.51 14.56 6.81
N TYR A 222 18.38 14.01 6.40
CA TYR A 222 18.32 12.61 6.00
C TYR A 222 19.21 12.29 4.79
N LEU A 223 19.16 13.14 3.73
CA LEU A 223 19.98 12.94 2.52
C LEU A 223 21.47 13.08 2.81
N LEU A 224 21.87 14.01 3.68
CA LEU A 224 23.24 14.17 4.16
C LEU A 224 23.73 12.92 4.87
N LEU A 225 22.98 12.42 5.86
CA LEU A 225 23.33 11.22 6.61
C LEU A 225 23.42 9.99 5.72
N LYS A 226 22.51 9.87 4.76
CA LYS A 226 22.52 8.77 3.78
C LYS A 226 23.71 8.88 2.84
N GLY A 227 23.99 10.07 2.30
CA GLY A 227 25.11 10.32 1.38
C GLY A 227 26.46 10.05 2.04
N LEU A 228 26.65 10.45 3.30
CA LEU A 228 27.84 10.15 4.09
C LEU A 228 28.02 8.64 4.30
N LYS A 229 26.94 7.94 4.62
CA LYS A 229 26.97 6.48 4.85
C LYS A 229 27.27 5.70 3.56
N GLU A 230 26.69 6.08 2.44
CA GLU A 230 26.84 5.42 1.14
C GLU A 230 28.04 5.96 0.34
N LYS A 231 28.79 6.94 0.86
CA LYS A 231 29.92 7.62 0.20
C LYS A 231 29.56 8.18 -1.19
N ASN A 232 28.30 8.53 -1.42
CA ASN A 232 27.79 9.05 -2.69
C ASN A 232 27.69 10.58 -2.65
N TYR A 233 28.83 11.24 -2.76
CA TYR A 233 28.95 12.70 -2.63
C TYR A 233 28.34 13.48 -3.80
N LYS A 234 28.25 12.89 -5.00
CA LYS A 234 27.67 13.55 -6.18
C LYS A 234 26.19 13.86 -6.01
N ASN A 235 25.41 12.85 -5.62
CA ASN A 235 23.97 13.02 -5.39
C ASN A 235 23.69 13.93 -4.20
N LEU A 236 24.57 13.93 -3.21
CA LEU A 236 24.53 14.82 -2.06
C LEU A 236 24.63 16.29 -2.50
N TRP A 237 25.67 16.63 -3.25
CA TRP A 237 25.88 18.00 -3.74
C TRP A 237 24.73 18.49 -4.63
N ILE A 238 24.23 17.65 -5.52
CA ILE A 238 23.07 17.99 -6.37
C ILE A 238 21.85 18.32 -5.50
N SER A 239 21.57 17.54 -4.44
CA SER A 239 20.46 17.79 -3.53
C SER A 239 20.63 19.10 -2.77
N ILE A 240 21.80 19.39 -2.24
CA ILE A 240 22.11 20.63 -1.52
C ILE A 240 21.96 21.85 -2.46
N CYS A 241 22.56 21.80 -3.65
CA CYS A 241 22.46 22.89 -4.63
C CYS A 241 21.00 23.15 -5.04
N SER A 242 20.21 22.09 -5.28
CA SER A 242 18.78 22.22 -5.63
C SER A 242 17.99 22.92 -4.53
N ILE A 243 18.31 22.66 -3.26
CA ILE A 243 17.65 23.29 -2.12
C ILE A 243 18.07 24.75 -1.97
N ILE A 244 19.37 25.05 -2.13
CA ILE A 244 19.88 26.43 -2.09
C ILE A 244 19.19 27.26 -3.19
N VAL A 245 19.07 26.72 -4.41
CA VAL A 245 18.37 27.38 -5.52
C VAL A 245 16.89 27.62 -5.19
N LEU A 246 16.22 26.63 -4.57
CA LEU A 246 14.81 26.76 -4.14
C LEU A 246 14.66 27.84 -3.07
N LEU A 247 15.51 27.83 -2.04
CA LEU A 247 15.48 28.82 -0.96
C LEU A 247 15.78 30.24 -1.49
N PHE A 248 16.73 30.36 -2.39
CA PHE A 248 17.06 31.63 -3.03
C PHE A 248 15.90 32.12 -3.89
N GLY A 249 15.24 31.24 -4.67
CA GLY A 249 14.05 31.57 -5.44
C GLY A 249 12.88 32.04 -4.55
N ILE A 250 12.65 31.38 -3.41
CA ILE A 250 11.66 31.81 -2.42
C ILE A 250 12.03 33.20 -1.87
N ALA A 251 13.28 33.42 -1.49
CA ALA A 251 13.73 34.71 -0.94
C ALA A 251 13.52 35.88 -1.92
N LEU A 252 13.71 35.66 -3.22
CA LEU A 252 13.48 36.68 -4.26
C LEU A 252 11.99 37.01 -4.45
N ILE A 253 11.11 36.03 -4.27
CA ILE A 253 9.68 36.19 -4.47
C ILE A 253 8.98 36.70 -3.18
N LEU A 254 9.55 36.38 -2.02
CA LEU A 254 8.96 36.68 -0.70
C LEU A 254 8.50 38.14 -0.53
N PRO A 255 9.27 39.16 -0.92
CA PRO A 255 8.84 40.58 -0.75
C PRO A 255 7.58 40.97 -1.54
N LYS A 256 7.22 40.18 -2.57
CA LYS A 256 6.04 40.41 -3.43
C LYS A 256 4.80 39.65 -2.98
N THR A 257 4.86 38.94 -1.84
CA THR A 257 3.79 38.08 -1.37
C THR A 257 2.91 38.71 -0.31
N ASN A 258 1.69 38.21 -0.18
CA ASN A 258 0.79 38.57 0.90
C ASN A 258 1.38 38.28 2.29
N PHE A 259 2.24 37.25 2.39
CA PHE A 259 2.96 36.96 3.63
C PHE A 259 3.86 38.13 4.06
N TYR A 260 4.65 38.67 3.14
CA TYR A 260 5.54 39.78 3.43
C TYR A 260 4.75 41.06 3.74
N LYS A 261 3.71 41.34 2.96
CA LYS A 261 2.78 42.46 3.22
C LYS A 261 2.17 42.36 4.61
N ASN A 262 1.77 41.19 5.09
CA ASN A 262 1.27 41.00 6.45
C ASN A 262 2.34 41.28 7.51
N ILE A 263 3.61 40.94 7.24
CA ILE A 263 4.73 41.28 8.13
C ILE A 263 4.89 42.81 8.19
N GLU A 264 4.97 43.47 7.07
CA GLU A 264 5.10 44.95 6.99
C GLU A 264 3.94 45.63 7.72
N THR A 265 2.69 45.30 7.41
CA THR A 265 1.51 45.91 8.09
C THR A 265 1.55 45.67 9.60
N HIS A 266 2.08 44.53 10.05
CA HIS A 266 2.19 44.20 11.47
C HIS A 266 3.33 45.01 12.15
N LEU A 267 4.45 45.23 11.44
CA LEU A 267 5.53 46.12 11.91
C LEU A 267 5.05 47.57 12.00
N ASP A 268 4.38 48.07 10.96
CA ASP A 268 3.80 49.42 10.93
C ASP A 268 2.81 49.62 12.07
N TYR A 269 1.92 48.65 12.34
CA TYR A 269 0.99 48.70 13.47
C TYR A 269 1.71 48.80 14.82
N LEU A 270 2.87 48.16 14.97
CA LEU A 270 3.70 48.21 16.18
C LEU A 270 4.66 49.42 16.20
N GLY A 271 4.68 50.26 15.15
CA GLY A 271 5.59 51.39 15.02
C GLY A 271 7.05 51.05 14.87
N LEU A 272 7.32 49.86 14.27
CA LEU A 272 8.69 49.29 14.11
C LEU A 272 9.15 49.45 12.67
N ASN A 273 10.46 49.74 12.46
CA ASN A 273 11.03 49.92 11.14
C ASN A 273 11.57 48.58 10.56
N ASN A 274 11.90 47.61 11.40
CA ASN A 274 12.41 46.34 10.96
C ASN A 274 12.10 45.19 11.94
N VAL A 275 12.20 43.96 11.47
CA VAL A 275 11.90 42.76 12.27
C VAL A 275 12.83 42.58 13.48
N PHE A 276 14.05 43.12 13.44
CA PHE A 276 15.01 42.93 14.54
C PHE A 276 14.61 43.79 15.78
N GLU A 277 13.88 44.87 15.58
CA GLU A 277 13.34 45.70 16.67
C GLU A 277 12.29 44.98 17.51
N VAL A 278 11.66 43.94 16.97
CA VAL A 278 10.74 43.05 17.70
C VAL A 278 11.39 42.43 18.94
N PHE A 279 12.68 42.13 18.87
CA PHE A 279 13.43 41.45 19.94
C PHE A 279 13.89 42.38 21.06
N THR A 280 13.59 43.68 20.97
CA THR A 280 14.00 44.66 21.98
C THR A 280 13.10 44.64 23.22
N ASP A 281 11.87 44.16 23.08
CA ASP A 281 10.89 44.10 24.19
C ASP A 281 10.08 42.80 24.14
N ASN A 282 9.89 42.19 25.31
CA ASN A 282 9.11 40.94 25.45
C ASN A 282 7.62 41.13 25.03
N HIS A 283 7.06 42.32 25.16
CA HIS A 283 5.70 42.60 24.72
C HIS A 283 5.60 42.60 23.20
N LEU A 284 6.60 43.15 22.51
CA LEU A 284 6.70 43.13 21.05
C LEU A 284 6.90 41.68 20.52
N VAL A 285 7.72 40.88 21.20
CA VAL A 285 7.91 39.45 20.90
C VAL A 285 6.57 38.72 21.04
N ASP A 286 5.83 38.91 22.11
CA ASP A 286 4.51 38.28 22.30
C ASP A 286 3.55 38.68 21.20
N HIS A 287 3.44 39.97 20.92
CA HIS A 287 2.51 40.47 19.92
C HIS A 287 2.85 40.01 18.50
N PHE A 288 4.12 40.13 18.11
CA PHE A 288 4.54 39.86 16.74
C PHE A 288 4.72 38.34 16.47
N ILE A 289 5.39 37.59 17.37
CA ILE A 289 5.69 36.18 17.17
C ILE A 289 4.54 35.28 17.64
N PHE A 290 4.02 35.55 18.85
CA PHE A 290 3.00 34.68 19.47
C PHE A 290 1.57 35.19 19.30
N SER A 291 1.37 36.31 18.56
CA SER A 291 0.02 36.91 18.33
C SER A 291 -0.74 37.15 19.64
N SER A 292 -0.05 37.67 20.65
CA SER A 292 -0.53 37.99 22.00
C SER A 292 -0.93 36.76 22.86
N ARG A 293 -0.55 35.56 22.45
CA ARG A 293 -0.93 34.34 23.18
C ARG A 293 -0.34 34.25 24.58
N LEU A 294 0.85 34.79 24.82
CA LEU A 294 1.45 34.80 26.15
C LEU A 294 0.67 35.76 27.10
N SER A 295 0.12 36.86 26.59
CA SER A 295 -0.75 37.73 27.36
C SER A 295 -2.06 37.03 27.72
N PHE A 296 -2.72 36.33 26.76
CA PHE A 296 -3.93 35.56 27.04
C PHE A 296 -3.67 34.41 28.02
N LEU A 297 -2.49 33.80 27.97
CA LEU A 297 -2.03 32.76 28.92
C LEU A 297 -1.98 33.34 30.34
N LYS A 298 -1.40 34.54 30.51
CA LYS A 298 -1.32 35.23 31.81
C LYS A 298 -2.73 35.51 32.37
N ASP A 299 -3.63 36.05 31.53
CA ASP A 299 -5.01 36.38 31.92
C ASP A 299 -5.76 35.11 32.37
N LYS A 300 -5.67 34.02 31.57
CA LYS A 300 -6.29 32.74 31.95
C LYS A 300 -5.68 32.15 33.23
N ALA A 301 -4.38 32.30 33.43
CA ALA A 301 -3.70 31.81 34.61
C ALA A 301 -4.16 32.55 35.88
N VAL A 302 -4.41 33.88 35.79
CA VAL A 302 -4.99 34.65 36.90
C VAL A 302 -6.40 34.19 37.23
N LEU A 303 -7.27 34.03 36.25
CA LEU A 303 -8.62 33.49 36.45
C LEU A 303 -8.60 32.09 37.09
N TYR A 304 -7.72 31.21 36.63
CA TYR A 304 -7.59 29.87 37.18
C TYR A 304 -7.04 29.86 38.61
N LYS A 305 -6.09 30.76 38.94
CA LYS A 305 -5.56 30.91 40.29
C LYS A 305 -6.65 31.30 41.29
N LEU A 306 -7.56 32.19 40.92
CA LEU A 306 -8.67 32.66 41.69
C LEU A 306 -9.87 31.69 41.78
N ALA A 307 -9.92 30.71 40.89
CA ALA A 307 -11.01 29.77 40.77
C ALA A 307 -11.13 28.84 41.99
N PRO A 308 -12.34 28.36 42.35
CA PRO A 308 -12.57 27.36 43.37
C PRO A 308 -11.85 26.04 43.10
N LEU A 309 -11.60 25.24 44.12
CA LEU A 309 -10.88 23.95 43.99
C LEU A 309 -11.52 23.02 42.97
N TYR A 310 -12.87 23.01 42.91
CA TYR A 310 -13.59 22.21 41.92
C TYR A 310 -13.27 22.60 40.50
N GLN A 311 -13.24 23.91 40.18
CA GLN A 311 -12.85 24.39 38.83
C GLN A 311 -11.38 24.20 38.55
N LYS A 312 -10.49 24.18 39.54
CA LYS A 312 -9.08 23.78 39.36
C LYS A 312 -8.96 22.32 39.00
N ALA A 313 -9.81 21.48 39.56
CA ALA A 313 -9.85 20.06 39.26
C ALA A 313 -10.46 19.74 37.90
N PHE A 314 -11.63 20.34 37.59
CA PHE A 314 -12.43 19.98 36.39
C PHE A 314 -12.45 21.06 35.30
N GLY A 315 -11.86 22.22 35.53
CA GLY A 315 -11.68 23.30 34.55
C GLY A 315 -12.57 24.51 34.79
N ILE A 316 -12.08 25.69 34.32
CA ILE A 316 -12.83 26.94 34.37
C ILE A 316 -13.80 27.15 33.20
N GLY A 317 -13.79 26.21 32.23
CA GLY A 317 -14.64 26.28 31.03
C GLY A 317 -14.22 27.31 30.01
N TYR A 318 -15.15 27.64 29.11
CA TYR A 318 -14.98 28.57 27.98
C TYR A 318 -15.72 29.86 28.17
N THR A 319 -16.49 30.01 29.26
CA THR A 319 -17.26 31.23 29.59
C THR A 319 -16.90 31.71 30.98
N HIS A 320 -17.02 33.03 31.18
CA HIS A 320 -16.91 33.66 32.49
C HIS A 320 -17.93 34.77 32.60
N LYS A 321 -18.78 34.73 33.64
CA LYS A 321 -19.90 35.71 33.84
C LYS A 321 -20.77 35.87 32.58
N GLY A 322 -21.18 34.73 31.98
CA GLY A 322 -22.04 34.70 30.81
C GLY A 322 -21.39 35.10 29.47
N LYS A 323 -20.15 35.56 29.48
CA LYS A 323 -19.42 35.93 28.27
C LYS A 323 -18.39 34.85 27.89
N GLU A 324 -18.21 34.65 26.59
CA GLU A 324 -17.16 33.80 26.06
C GLU A 324 -15.79 34.36 26.42
N THR A 325 -14.92 33.55 27.00
CA THR A 325 -13.52 33.92 27.28
C THR A 325 -12.66 33.65 26.06
N LYS A 326 -11.79 34.59 25.70
CA LYS A 326 -10.85 34.39 24.61
C LYS A 326 -9.96 33.16 24.89
N MET A 327 -9.82 32.29 23.90
CA MET A 327 -8.92 31.14 23.98
C MET A 327 -7.47 31.64 23.90
N ILE A 328 -6.55 30.87 24.52
CA ILE A 328 -5.12 31.16 24.46
C ILE A 328 -4.61 30.87 23.05
N GLU A 329 -5.27 29.92 22.36
CA GLU A 329 -4.82 29.35 21.08
C GLU A 329 -3.46 28.64 21.19
N MET A 330 -3.27 27.95 22.31
CA MET A 330 -2.16 27.04 22.62
C MET A 330 -2.79 25.78 23.23
N ASP A 331 -2.94 24.70 22.44
CA ASP A 331 -3.81 23.55 22.77
C ASP A 331 -3.58 22.98 24.17
N TYR A 332 -2.31 22.81 24.59
CA TYR A 332 -2.00 22.21 25.89
C TYR A 332 -2.47 23.08 27.07
N PHE A 333 -2.30 24.40 26.94
CA PHE A 333 -2.74 25.33 27.98
C PHE A 333 -4.26 25.53 27.95
N ASP A 334 -4.88 25.57 26.77
CA ASP A 334 -6.32 25.63 26.65
C ASP A 334 -6.99 24.40 27.28
N ILE A 335 -6.42 23.19 27.07
CA ILE A 335 -6.92 21.98 27.70
C ILE A 335 -6.74 22.05 29.23
N TYR A 336 -5.57 22.49 29.70
CA TYR A 336 -5.28 22.56 31.11
C TYR A 336 -6.21 23.50 31.86
N PHE A 337 -6.38 24.73 31.39
CA PHE A 337 -7.23 25.71 32.08
C PHE A 337 -8.72 25.45 31.89
N SER A 338 -9.16 25.17 30.67
CA SER A 338 -10.58 24.99 30.39
C SER A 338 -11.14 23.66 30.93
N HIS A 339 -10.31 22.63 31.10
CA HIS A 339 -10.71 21.30 31.54
C HIS A 339 -10.10 20.88 32.89
N GLY A 340 -9.22 21.69 33.47
CA GLY A 340 -8.58 21.46 34.76
C GLY A 340 -7.61 20.28 34.78
N LEU A 341 -7.07 20.02 35.96
CA LEU A 341 -6.08 18.97 36.13
C LEU A 341 -6.62 17.57 35.75
N MET A 342 -7.87 17.26 36.11
CA MET A 342 -8.48 15.96 35.82
C MET A 342 -8.75 15.80 34.32
N GLY A 343 -9.25 16.84 33.64
CA GLY A 343 -9.46 16.79 32.21
C GLY A 343 -8.15 16.67 31.44
N PHE A 344 -7.12 17.41 31.84
CA PHE A 344 -5.78 17.29 31.27
C PHE A 344 -5.21 15.87 31.44
N PHE A 345 -5.36 15.31 32.65
CA PHE A 345 -4.91 13.95 32.94
C PHE A 345 -5.64 12.91 32.06
N VAL A 346 -6.98 12.96 32.00
CA VAL A 346 -7.80 12.05 31.17
C VAL A 346 -7.48 12.19 29.70
N PHE A 347 -7.17 13.39 29.21
CA PHE A 347 -6.77 13.62 27.83
C PHE A 347 -5.41 12.98 27.51
N PHE A 348 -4.39 13.25 28.34
CA PHE A 348 -3.00 12.95 27.97
C PHE A 348 -2.53 11.57 28.39
N MET A 349 -2.92 11.02 29.55
CA MET A 349 -2.31 9.79 30.06
C MET A 349 -2.45 8.61 29.09
N ILE A 350 -3.64 8.40 28.54
CA ILE A 350 -3.89 7.30 27.62
C ILE A 350 -3.18 7.55 26.27
N THR A 351 -3.25 8.79 25.80
CA THR A 351 -2.64 9.20 24.54
C THR A 351 -1.12 9.06 24.58
N LEU A 352 -0.47 9.56 25.64
CA LEU A 352 0.98 9.46 25.84
C LEU A 352 1.46 8.02 25.99
N TYR A 353 0.71 7.18 26.72
CA TYR A 353 1.05 5.76 26.85
C TYR A 353 1.08 5.04 25.49
N ILE A 354 0.09 5.32 24.63
CA ILE A 354 0.03 4.70 23.30
C ILE A 354 1.12 5.27 22.40
N LEU A 355 1.38 6.58 22.44
CA LEU A 355 2.46 7.21 21.68
C LEU A 355 3.83 6.65 22.07
N HIS A 356 4.11 6.47 23.35
CA HIS A 356 5.32 5.83 23.83
C HIS A 356 5.49 4.42 23.23
N LYS A 357 4.44 3.59 23.26
CA LYS A 357 4.46 2.24 22.64
C LYS A 357 4.67 2.25 21.13
N ILE A 358 4.22 3.28 20.42
CA ILE A 358 4.41 3.44 18.98
C ILE A 358 5.89 3.77 18.70
N LEU A 359 6.44 4.74 19.44
CA LEU A 359 7.81 5.23 19.25
C LEU A 359 8.87 4.17 19.58
N GLU A 360 8.66 3.33 20.58
CA GLU A 360 9.59 2.22 20.93
C GLU A 360 9.85 1.24 19.78
N LYS A 361 8.94 1.12 18.82
CA LYS A 361 8.96 0.10 17.76
C LYS A 361 9.29 0.64 16.36
N THR A 362 9.67 1.89 16.24
CA THR A 362 9.92 2.52 14.93
C THR A 362 11.37 2.31 14.45
N ASN A 363 11.52 1.98 13.16
CA ASN A 363 12.82 1.84 12.52
C ASN A 363 13.10 3.07 11.64
N MET A 364 13.99 3.94 12.09
CA MET A 364 14.34 5.22 11.43
C MET A 364 15.22 5.08 10.17
N LYS A 365 15.36 3.88 9.62
CA LYS A 365 16.24 3.65 8.46
C LYS A 365 15.70 4.17 7.12
N ASN A 366 14.41 4.45 7.01
CA ASN A 366 13.77 4.82 5.73
C ASN A 366 13.32 6.30 5.74
N TYR A 367 13.48 7.00 4.58
CA TYR A 367 13.01 8.37 4.35
C TYR A 367 11.56 8.61 4.76
N GLU A 368 10.68 7.65 4.50
CA GLU A 368 9.27 7.77 4.89
C GLU A 368 9.04 7.87 6.39
N TYR A 369 9.75 7.05 7.16
CA TYR A 369 9.66 7.14 8.62
C TYR A 369 10.12 8.49 9.13
N TRP A 370 11.18 9.06 8.54
CA TRP A 370 11.62 10.41 8.87
C TRP A 370 10.54 11.44 8.59
N MET A 371 9.89 11.36 7.42
CA MET A 371 8.83 12.31 7.05
C MET A 371 7.57 12.15 7.92
N ILE A 372 7.14 10.93 8.25
CA ILE A 372 6.00 10.72 9.14
C ILE A 372 6.32 11.21 10.57
N HIS A 373 7.55 11.00 11.06
CA HIS A 373 7.99 11.57 12.34
C HIS A 373 8.06 13.09 12.28
N THR A 374 8.44 13.67 11.15
CA THR A 374 8.38 15.14 10.94
C THR A 374 6.95 15.64 11.08
N SER A 375 5.97 14.94 10.48
CA SER A 375 4.55 15.29 10.69
C SER A 375 4.13 15.18 12.17
N LEU A 376 4.59 14.14 12.88
CA LEU A 376 4.33 13.99 14.33
C LEU A 376 4.95 15.15 15.13
N LEU A 377 6.19 15.52 14.85
CA LEU A 377 6.86 16.65 15.49
C LEU A 377 6.11 17.96 15.21
N LEU A 378 5.66 18.17 13.96
CA LEU A 378 4.84 19.34 13.63
C LEU A 378 3.52 19.34 14.40
N ILE A 379 2.83 18.21 14.56
CA ILE A 379 1.62 18.11 15.38
C ILE A 379 1.93 18.60 16.82
N ILE A 380 3.02 18.11 17.42
CA ILE A 380 3.40 18.47 18.81
C ILE A 380 3.77 19.94 18.92
N ILE A 381 4.65 20.43 18.05
CA ILE A 381 5.15 21.81 18.07
C ILE A 381 4.01 22.82 17.79
N LEU A 382 3.22 22.56 16.76
CA LEU A 382 2.13 23.49 16.41
C LEU A 382 1.02 23.49 17.45
N SER A 383 0.70 22.35 18.08
CA SER A 383 -0.22 22.32 19.23
C SER A 383 0.27 23.17 20.40
N PHE A 384 1.58 23.29 20.58
CA PHE A 384 2.16 24.11 21.64
C PHE A 384 2.14 25.61 21.32
N PHE A 385 2.45 25.98 20.07
CA PHE A 385 2.68 27.40 19.72
C PHE A 385 1.52 28.07 18.97
N THR A 386 0.74 27.33 18.18
CA THR A 386 -0.28 27.91 17.28
C THR A 386 -1.70 27.50 17.62
N GLY A 387 -1.88 26.44 18.41
CA GLY A 387 -3.18 25.87 18.74
C GLY A 387 -3.98 25.33 17.57
N HIS A 388 -5.23 24.92 17.84
CA HIS A 388 -6.16 24.36 16.85
C HIS A 388 -5.66 23.15 16.06
N ILE A 389 -4.75 22.35 16.64
CA ILE A 389 -4.20 21.13 16.03
C ILE A 389 -4.87 19.89 16.62
N ILE A 390 -4.80 19.70 17.94
CA ILE A 390 -5.42 18.56 18.62
C ILE A 390 -6.78 18.91 19.25
N THR A 391 -7.09 20.21 19.38
CA THR A 391 -8.38 20.70 19.89
C THR A 391 -9.40 20.98 18.77
N ALA A 392 -8.98 21.14 17.52
CA ALA A 392 -9.87 21.33 16.37
C ALA A 392 -10.19 19.97 15.69
N PRO A 393 -11.46 19.55 15.60
CA PRO A 393 -11.84 18.27 15.02
C PRO A 393 -11.41 18.04 13.56
N SER A 394 -11.28 19.11 12.76
CA SER A 394 -10.79 19.08 11.38
C SER A 394 -9.34 18.58 11.29
N VAL A 395 -8.47 19.16 12.09
CA VAL A 395 -7.05 18.86 12.14
C VAL A 395 -6.81 17.56 12.92
N SER A 396 -7.58 17.33 13.99
CA SER A 396 -7.50 16.13 14.83
C SER A 396 -7.66 14.83 14.05
N LEU A 397 -8.61 14.78 13.11
CA LEU A 397 -8.80 13.56 12.28
C LEU A 397 -7.53 13.24 11.47
N VAL A 398 -6.96 14.25 10.81
CA VAL A 398 -5.74 14.08 10.01
C VAL A 398 -4.55 13.72 10.90
N SER A 399 -4.42 14.40 12.05
CA SER A 399 -3.37 14.13 13.05
C SER A 399 -3.42 12.68 13.55
N VAL A 400 -4.59 12.17 13.91
CA VAL A 400 -4.78 10.78 14.33
C VAL A 400 -4.36 9.79 13.24
N ILE A 401 -4.75 10.02 12.00
CA ILE A 401 -4.37 9.13 10.89
C ILE A 401 -2.85 9.14 10.67
N ILE A 402 -2.20 10.29 10.72
CA ILE A 402 -0.74 10.39 10.61
C ILE A 402 -0.04 9.59 11.73
N ILE A 403 -0.50 9.74 12.97
CA ILE A 403 0.05 8.98 14.11
C ILE A 403 -0.13 7.47 13.89
N LEU A 404 -1.27 7.04 13.36
CA LEU A 404 -1.54 5.64 13.10
C LEU A 404 -0.69 5.05 11.96
N LEU A 405 -0.16 5.87 11.03
CA LEU A 405 0.81 5.39 10.04
C LEU A 405 2.11 4.86 10.67
N LEU A 406 2.45 5.29 11.87
CA LEU A 406 3.62 4.79 12.63
C LEU A 406 3.35 3.46 13.33
N THR A 407 2.09 2.99 13.39
CA THR A 407 1.74 1.77 14.09
C THR A 407 1.99 0.52 13.25
N LYS A 408 2.58 -0.52 13.85
CA LYS A 408 2.68 -1.85 13.22
C LYS A 408 1.39 -2.62 13.43
N THR A 409 0.95 -3.32 12.39
CA THR A 409 -0.15 -4.29 12.46
C THR A 409 0.36 -5.63 12.98
N LYS A 410 -0.52 -6.45 13.56
CA LYS A 410 -0.15 -7.79 14.07
C LYS A 410 0.27 -8.73 12.95
N LYS A 411 -0.41 -8.67 11.80
CA LYS A 411 -0.09 -9.45 10.60
C LYS A 411 0.40 -8.53 9.50
N LYS A 412 1.43 -8.96 8.78
CA LYS A 412 1.82 -8.31 7.53
C LYS A 412 0.79 -8.61 6.45
N ARG A 413 0.53 -7.63 5.60
CA ARG A 413 -0.44 -7.72 4.50
C ARG A 413 0.29 -7.97 3.20
N LEU A 414 -0.04 -9.09 2.56
CA LEU A 414 0.55 -9.51 1.29
C LEU A 414 -0.50 -9.40 0.18
N LEU A 415 -0.07 -8.91 -0.97
CA LEU A 415 -0.88 -8.85 -2.18
C LEU A 415 -0.28 -9.74 -3.27
N PHE A 416 -1.11 -10.59 -3.85
CA PHE A 416 -0.80 -11.30 -5.09
C PHE A 416 -1.75 -10.85 -6.18
N THR A 417 -1.25 -10.73 -7.41
CA THR A 417 -2.07 -10.40 -8.58
C THR A 417 -2.02 -11.52 -9.60
N GLY A 418 -3.17 -11.82 -10.19
CA GLY A 418 -3.35 -12.85 -11.22
C GLY A 418 -4.40 -12.44 -12.25
N LYS A 419 -4.41 -13.09 -13.41
CA LYS A 419 -5.41 -12.81 -14.45
C LYS A 419 -6.75 -13.47 -14.08
N ASN A 420 -6.78 -14.77 -14.00
CA ASN A 420 -7.91 -15.60 -13.59
C ASN A 420 -7.39 -16.90 -12.93
N LEU A 421 -8.26 -17.86 -12.63
CA LEU A 421 -7.90 -19.16 -12.07
C LEU A 421 -8.51 -20.32 -12.90
N GLU A 422 -8.43 -20.20 -14.23
CA GLU A 422 -8.72 -21.32 -15.15
C GLU A 422 -7.61 -22.39 -15.02
N VAL A 423 -7.86 -23.57 -15.57
CA VAL A 423 -6.87 -24.68 -15.47
C VAL A 423 -5.63 -24.35 -16.26
N GLY A 424 -4.52 -24.09 -15.56
CA GLY A 424 -3.21 -23.79 -16.13
C GLY A 424 -2.08 -24.02 -15.10
N GLY A 425 -0.85 -24.18 -15.60
CA GLY A 425 0.31 -24.41 -14.74
C GLY A 425 0.65 -23.25 -13.82
N ILE A 426 0.52 -22.00 -14.32
CA ILE A 426 0.79 -20.77 -13.56
C ILE A 426 -0.26 -20.60 -12.45
N GLU A 427 -1.53 -20.79 -12.79
CA GLU A 427 -2.66 -20.65 -11.86
C GLU A 427 -2.60 -21.70 -10.75
N LYS A 428 -2.26 -22.94 -11.11
CA LYS A 428 -2.04 -24.04 -10.15
C LYS A 428 -0.85 -23.74 -9.23
N ALA A 429 0.26 -23.27 -9.78
CA ALA A 429 1.44 -22.88 -9.00
C ALA A 429 1.13 -21.68 -8.07
N GLN A 430 0.31 -20.71 -8.51
CA GLN A 430 -0.13 -19.61 -7.67
C GLN A 430 -0.96 -20.09 -6.46
N ILE A 431 -1.88 -21.01 -6.66
CA ILE A 431 -2.69 -21.57 -5.58
C ILE A 431 -1.80 -22.37 -4.61
N ASN A 432 -0.90 -23.17 -5.13
CA ASN A 432 0.03 -23.94 -4.29
C ASN A 432 0.92 -23.01 -3.46
N LEU A 433 1.44 -21.92 -4.04
CA LEU A 433 2.17 -20.89 -3.30
C LEU A 433 1.30 -20.31 -2.18
N LEU A 434 0.07 -19.88 -2.50
CA LEU A 434 -0.85 -19.32 -1.51
C LEU A 434 -1.16 -20.30 -0.38
N ASN A 435 -1.32 -21.60 -0.68
CA ASN A 435 -1.60 -22.62 0.32
C ASN A 435 -0.41 -22.89 1.28
N ASN A 436 0.81 -22.54 0.87
CA ASN A 436 2.03 -22.67 1.68
C ASN A 436 2.33 -21.44 2.57
N ILE A 437 1.53 -20.36 2.51
CA ILE A 437 1.75 -19.16 3.31
C ILE A 437 1.24 -19.37 4.76
N ASN A 438 2.00 -18.87 5.73
CA ASN A 438 1.61 -18.91 7.15
C ASN A 438 0.57 -17.84 7.50
N TYR A 439 -0.71 -18.17 7.45
CA TYR A 439 -1.83 -17.27 7.74
C TYR A 439 -1.92 -16.79 9.21
N ASN A 440 -1.13 -17.33 10.12
CA ASN A 440 -1.02 -16.78 11.49
C ASN A 440 -0.20 -15.48 11.48
N LYS A 441 0.79 -15.38 10.59
CA LYS A 441 1.68 -14.20 10.45
C LYS A 441 1.19 -13.22 9.39
N TYR A 442 0.47 -13.69 8.35
CA TYR A 442 0.17 -12.93 7.15
C TYR A 442 -1.34 -12.85 6.87
N GLU A 443 -1.78 -11.68 6.39
CA GLU A 443 -3.08 -11.46 5.77
C GLU A 443 -2.87 -11.39 4.26
N VAL A 444 -3.49 -12.29 3.51
CA VAL A 444 -3.24 -12.44 2.08
C VAL A 444 -4.44 -11.97 1.27
N THR A 445 -4.20 -11.09 0.32
CA THR A 445 -5.18 -10.67 -0.70
C THR A 445 -4.72 -11.15 -2.07
N LEU A 446 -5.61 -11.81 -2.79
CA LEU A 446 -5.45 -12.14 -4.21
C LEU A 446 -6.36 -11.22 -5.04
N ILE A 447 -5.77 -10.41 -5.91
CA ILE A 447 -6.52 -9.62 -6.89
C ILE A 447 -6.45 -10.31 -8.24
N LEU A 448 -7.61 -10.63 -8.79
CA LEU A 448 -7.77 -11.18 -10.13
C LEU A 448 -8.36 -10.12 -11.07
N GLU A 449 -7.92 -10.10 -12.32
CA GLU A 449 -8.55 -9.29 -13.37
C GLU A 449 -9.98 -9.79 -13.63
N GLU A 450 -10.15 -11.11 -13.65
CA GLU A 450 -11.43 -11.79 -13.79
C GLU A 450 -11.55 -12.87 -12.72
N LYS A 451 -12.54 -12.75 -11.86
CA LYS A 451 -12.80 -13.76 -10.81
C LYS A 451 -13.58 -14.94 -11.41
N LYS A 452 -12.89 -15.75 -12.21
CA LYS A 452 -13.41 -16.96 -12.86
C LYS A 452 -12.36 -18.07 -12.88
N GLY A 453 -12.81 -19.29 -13.17
CA GLY A 453 -11.98 -20.49 -13.33
C GLY A 453 -12.27 -21.55 -12.28
N GLU A 454 -12.06 -22.80 -12.65
CA GLU A 454 -12.38 -24.00 -11.86
C GLU A 454 -11.50 -24.10 -10.60
N LEU A 455 -10.33 -23.48 -10.63
CA LEU A 455 -9.40 -23.48 -9.50
C LEU A 455 -9.77 -22.49 -8.39
N LEU A 456 -10.79 -21.66 -8.56
CA LEU A 456 -11.25 -20.71 -7.53
C LEU A 456 -11.63 -21.39 -6.21
N GLU A 457 -12.25 -22.56 -6.27
CA GLU A 457 -12.67 -23.31 -5.10
C GLU A 457 -11.48 -23.90 -4.30
N ARG A 458 -10.34 -24.03 -4.94
CA ARG A 458 -9.09 -24.54 -4.34
C ARG A 458 -8.29 -23.47 -3.60
N VAL A 459 -8.68 -22.19 -3.72
CA VAL A 459 -8.02 -21.10 -3.01
C VAL A 459 -8.31 -21.22 -1.51
N ASN A 460 -7.25 -21.12 -0.69
CA ASN A 460 -7.38 -21.19 0.77
C ASN A 460 -8.41 -20.18 1.29
N LYS A 461 -9.29 -20.64 2.19
CA LYS A 461 -10.38 -19.83 2.78
C LYS A 461 -9.90 -18.58 3.52
N ASN A 462 -8.63 -18.53 3.93
CA ASN A 462 -8.03 -17.35 4.56
C ASN A 462 -7.60 -16.28 3.55
N VAL A 463 -7.59 -16.56 2.24
CA VAL A 463 -7.25 -15.59 1.20
C VAL A 463 -8.46 -14.71 0.89
N ILE A 464 -8.24 -13.40 0.88
CA ILE A 464 -9.24 -12.42 0.46
C ILE A 464 -9.19 -12.27 -1.05
N VAL A 465 -10.08 -12.98 -1.77
CA VAL A 465 -10.13 -12.88 -3.24
C VAL A 465 -10.96 -11.67 -3.67
N ARG A 466 -10.36 -10.78 -4.45
CA ARG A 466 -10.98 -9.57 -5.01
C ARG A 466 -10.86 -9.55 -6.52
N GLU A 467 -11.83 -8.91 -7.19
CA GLU A 467 -11.79 -8.68 -8.64
C GLU A 467 -11.53 -7.21 -8.95
N ILE A 468 -10.64 -6.96 -9.91
CA ILE A 468 -10.48 -5.65 -10.55
C ILE A 468 -10.50 -5.87 -12.06
N LYS A 469 -11.72 -5.95 -12.59
CA LYS A 469 -11.99 -6.27 -14.00
C LYS A 469 -11.42 -5.22 -14.96
N VAL A 470 -10.63 -5.61 -15.91
CA VAL A 470 -10.17 -4.73 -17.00
C VAL A 470 -11.34 -4.45 -17.95
N SER A 471 -11.49 -3.20 -18.38
CA SER A 471 -12.55 -2.86 -19.35
C SER A 471 -12.15 -3.32 -20.76
N ASN A 472 -13.04 -4.05 -21.40
CA ASN A 472 -12.93 -4.49 -22.79
C ASN A 472 -13.94 -3.75 -23.68
N ASN A 473 -14.32 -2.51 -23.32
CA ASN A 473 -15.25 -1.72 -24.10
C ASN A 473 -14.72 -1.49 -25.54
N ASP A 474 -15.57 -1.62 -26.53
CA ASP A 474 -15.19 -1.47 -27.95
C ASP A 474 -14.73 -0.06 -28.29
N ASN A 475 -15.32 0.96 -27.64
CA ASN A 475 -14.83 2.32 -27.74
C ASN A 475 -13.50 2.50 -27.02
N ILE A 476 -12.43 2.73 -27.79
CA ILE A 476 -11.06 2.85 -27.29
C ILE A 476 -10.90 3.98 -26.28
N ILE A 477 -11.56 5.12 -26.47
CA ILE A 477 -11.48 6.29 -25.57
C ILE A 477 -12.14 5.95 -24.24
N LEU A 478 -13.37 5.41 -24.29
CA LEU A 478 -14.11 5.02 -23.09
C LEU A 478 -13.39 3.91 -22.33
N ARG A 479 -12.83 2.92 -23.02
CA ARG A 479 -11.99 1.86 -22.43
C ARG A 479 -10.78 2.44 -21.70
N LYS A 480 -10.06 3.40 -22.30
CA LYS A 480 -8.92 4.07 -21.65
C LYS A 480 -9.34 4.86 -20.41
N LEU A 481 -10.44 5.61 -20.49
CA LEU A 481 -10.97 6.40 -19.36
C LEU A 481 -11.39 5.51 -18.18
N ILE A 482 -12.15 4.44 -18.44
CA ILE A 482 -12.58 3.48 -17.40
C ILE A 482 -11.35 2.84 -16.72
N ASN A 483 -10.36 2.41 -17.49
CA ASN A 483 -9.16 1.79 -16.93
C ASN A 483 -8.28 2.81 -16.18
N ALA A 484 -8.21 4.07 -16.64
CA ALA A 484 -7.54 5.16 -15.94
C ALA A 484 -8.23 5.47 -14.59
N TYR A 485 -9.56 5.60 -14.58
CA TYR A 485 -10.35 5.79 -13.36
C TYR A 485 -10.14 4.66 -12.35
N ARG A 486 -10.16 3.39 -12.81
CA ARG A 486 -9.90 2.22 -11.93
C ARG A 486 -8.52 2.26 -11.32
N LYS A 487 -7.50 2.58 -12.13
CA LYS A 487 -6.12 2.73 -11.66
C LYS A 487 -6.02 3.85 -10.63
N LEU A 488 -6.64 5.01 -10.89
CA LEU A 488 -6.66 6.15 -9.97
C LEU A 488 -7.35 5.76 -8.66
N LYS A 489 -8.53 5.13 -8.74
CA LYS A 489 -9.26 4.63 -7.57
C LYS A 489 -8.42 3.67 -6.75
N PHE A 490 -7.76 2.69 -7.40
CA PHE A 490 -6.86 1.77 -6.70
C PHE A 490 -5.68 2.52 -6.07
N LYS A 491 -5.09 3.48 -6.78
CA LYS A 491 -3.99 4.30 -6.28
C LYS A 491 -4.40 5.12 -5.06
N ILE A 492 -5.58 5.72 -5.05
CA ILE A 492 -6.06 6.52 -3.91
C ILE A 492 -6.23 5.66 -2.66
N PHE A 493 -6.83 4.47 -2.76
CA PHE A 493 -7.19 3.66 -1.60
C PHE A 493 -6.17 2.60 -1.19
N GLU A 494 -5.32 2.14 -2.11
CA GLU A 494 -4.45 0.98 -1.90
C GLU A 494 -2.95 1.31 -2.08
N TYR A 495 -2.58 2.58 -2.34
CA TYR A 495 -1.19 2.96 -2.52
C TYR A 495 -0.38 2.66 -1.27
N ASP A 496 0.60 1.75 -1.39
CA ASP A 496 1.50 1.34 -0.31
C ASP A 496 0.77 0.89 0.98
N THR A 497 -0.34 0.15 0.80
CA THR A 497 -1.09 -0.40 1.93
C THR A 497 -0.77 -1.85 2.23
N TYR A 498 0.06 -2.50 1.41
CA TYR A 498 0.56 -3.85 1.61
C TYR A 498 2.05 -3.81 1.95
N ASP A 499 2.48 -4.75 2.79
CA ASP A 499 3.87 -4.85 3.20
C ASP A 499 4.73 -5.53 2.12
N PHE A 500 4.11 -6.35 1.26
CA PHE A 500 4.70 -6.98 0.09
C PHE A 500 3.65 -7.17 -1.00
N SER A 501 4.05 -7.08 -2.27
CA SER A 501 3.17 -7.38 -3.40
C SER A 501 3.90 -8.14 -4.50
N CYS A 502 3.22 -9.14 -5.09
CA CYS A 502 3.78 -9.99 -6.12
C CYS A 502 2.91 -9.99 -7.39
N CYS A 503 3.52 -9.65 -8.53
CA CYS A 503 2.94 -9.84 -9.85
C CYS A 503 3.21 -11.29 -10.28
N TYR A 504 2.20 -12.16 -10.11
CA TYR A 504 2.36 -13.58 -10.44
C TYR A 504 2.12 -13.89 -11.92
N THR A 505 1.28 -13.09 -12.59
CA THR A 505 1.00 -13.24 -14.03
C THR A 505 1.78 -12.21 -14.83
N THR A 506 2.98 -12.57 -15.27
CA THR A 506 3.95 -11.70 -15.96
C THR A 506 3.41 -11.04 -17.23
N TYR A 507 2.57 -11.73 -17.98
CA TYR A 507 2.02 -11.22 -19.24
C TYR A 507 0.90 -10.18 -19.04
N SER A 508 0.31 -10.04 -17.83
CA SER A 508 -0.74 -9.05 -17.57
C SER A 508 -0.17 -7.67 -17.23
N TYR A 509 -0.55 -6.69 -18.02
CA TYR A 509 -0.21 -5.29 -17.80
C TYR A 509 -0.92 -4.67 -16.58
N SER A 510 -2.16 -5.10 -16.31
CA SER A 510 -2.95 -4.63 -15.19
C SER A 510 -2.38 -5.15 -13.87
N CYS A 511 -2.09 -6.46 -13.78
CA CYS A 511 -1.46 -7.07 -12.62
C CYS A 511 -0.15 -6.37 -12.25
N ASN A 512 0.71 -6.12 -13.25
CA ASN A 512 1.96 -5.39 -13.09
C ASN A 512 1.77 -4.00 -12.47
N LYS A 513 0.81 -3.20 -12.98
CA LYS A 513 0.53 -1.85 -12.47
C LYS A 513 -0.03 -1.87 -11.05
N LEU A 514 -0.95 -2.80 -10.74
CA LEU A 514 -1.56 -2.91 -9.42
C LEU A 514 -0.52 -3.32 -8.38
N THR A 515 0.36 -4.26 -8.70
CA THR A 515 1.45 -4.70 -7.82
C THR A 515 2.33 -3.52 -7.41
N LYS A 516 2.79 -2.70 -8.38
CA LYS A 516 3.66 -1.55 -8.11
C LYS A 516 2.99 -0.40 -7.34
N ILE A 517 1.66 -0.30 -7.40
CA ILE A 517 0.91 0.68 -6.61
C ILE A 517 0.75 0.20 -5.16
N ALA A 518 0.54 -1.08 -4.95
CA ALA A 518 0.12 -1.66 -3.68
C ALA A 518 1.21 -1.68 -2.61
N SER A 519 2.47 -1.84 -2.99
CA SER A 519 3.60 -1.90 -2.07
C SER A 519 4.86 -1.28 -2.69
N ILE A 520 5.82 -0.89 -1.85
CA ILE A 520 7.20 -0.59 -2.27
C ILE A 520 8.03 -1.86 -2.39
N ASN A 521 7.79 -2.85 -1.53
CA ASN A 521 8.44 -4.15 -1.61
C ASN A 521 7.68 -5.02 -2.62
N THR A 522 8.22 -5.11 -3.83
CA THR A 522 7.53 -5.70 -4.99
C THR A 522 8.30 -6.85 -5.59
N ALA A 523 7.59 -7.90 -5.98
CA ALA A 523 8.15 -9.02 -6.71
C ALA A 523 7.48 -9.21 -8.09
N PHE A 524 8.28 -9.62 -9.07
CA PHE A 524 7.85 -9.97 -10.42
C PHE A 524 8.23 -11.42 -10.69
N TYR A 525 7.23 -12.30 -10.83
CA TYR A 525 7.44 -13.74 -10.92
C TYR A 525 7.40 -14.22 -12.37
N VAL A 526 8.51 -14.74 -12.88
CA VAL A 526 8.71 -15.14 -14.28
C VAL A 526 8.62 -16.66 -14.41
N HIS A 527 7.57 -17.15 -15.07
CA HIS A 527 7.25 -18.58 -15.15
C HIS A 527 7.67 -19.27 -16.44
N SER A 528 8.23 -18.54 -17.41
CA SER A 528 8.63 -19.07 -18.71
C SER A 528 10.00 -18.56 -19.11
N ASP A 529 10.70 -19.32 -19.95
CA ASP A 529 11.89 -18.81 -20.60
C ASP A 529 11.49 -17.98 -21.83
N TYR A 530 11.40 -16.67 -21.61
CA TYR A 530 10.97 -15.72 -22.64
C TYR A 530 11.97 -15.56 -23.77
N LYS A 531 13.22 -16.06 -23.66
CA LYS A 531 14.21 -16.06 -24.74
C LYS A 531 13.72 -16.86 -25.94
N TYR A 532 12.98 -17.92 -25.68
CA TYR A 532 12.42 -18.78 -26.74
C TYR A 532 11.00 -18.36 -27.17
N VAL A 533 10.32 -17.52 -26.36
CA VAL A 533 9.01 -16.96 -26.73
C VAL A 533 9.16 -15.83 -27.74
N TYR A 534 10.22 -15.05 -27.62
CA TYR A 534 10.53 -13.93 -28.49
C TYR A 534 11.70 -14.25 -29.42
N ASN A 535 11.53 -13.94 -30.71
CA ASN A 535 12.47 -14.35 -31.77
C ASN A 535 13.79 -13.57 -31.76
N ASN A 536 13.81 -12.39 -31.11
CA ASN A 536 14.98 -11.52 -31.09
C ASN A 536 15.09 -10.75 -29.76
N GLU A 537 16.26 -10.13 -29.56
CA GLU A 537 16.56 -9.34 -28.37
C GLU A 537 15.64 -8.12 -28.23
N GLU A 538 15.26 -7.47 -29.33
CA GLU A 538 14.42 -6.28 -29.28
C GLU A 538 13.03 -6.60 -28.72
N GLU A 539 12.39 -7.66 -29.19
CA GLU A 539 11.09 -8.11 -28.68
C GLU A 539 11.17 -8.55 -27.20
N TYR A 540 12.25 -9.26 -26.84
CA TYR A 540 12.51 -9.66 -25.47
C TYR A 540 12.62 -8.43 -24.56
N ARG A 541 13.46 -7.45 -24.90
CA ARG A 541 13.61 -6.20 -24.17
C ARG A 541 12.29 -5.43 -24.13
N LYS A 542 11.59 -5.28 -25.23
CA LYS A 542 10.28 -4.61 -25.30
C LYS A 542 9.26 -5.22 -24.33
N PHE A 543 9.28 -6.54 -24.17
CA PHE A 543 8.42 -7.22 -23.18
C PHE A 543 8.75 -6.77 -21.75
N PHE A 544 10.00 -6.86 -21.31
CA PHE A 544 10.39 -6.54 -19.94
C PHE A 544 10.40 -5.02 -19.68
N ASP A 545 10.88 -4.21 -20.61
CA ASP A 545 10.93 -2.73 -20.48
C ASP A 545 9.52 -2.13 -20.43
N SER A 546 8.58 -2.65 -21.23
CA SER A 546 7.19 -2.21 -21.18
C SER A 546 6.55 -2.48 -19.81
N ARG A 547 7.03 -3.44 -19.06
CA ARG A 547 6.61 -3.74 -17.69
C ARG A 547 7.45 -3.02 -16.65
N LYS A 548 8.49 -2.29 -17.08
CA LYS A 548 9.41 -1.57 -16.21
C LYS A 548 9.94 -2.49 -15.11
N VAL A 549 10.54 -3.58 -15.53
CA VAL A 549 11.00 -4.63 -14.62
C VAL A 549 12.09 -4.12 -13.66
N ASP A 550 12.85 -3.11 -14.08
CA ASP A 550 13.85 -2.40 -13.28
C ASP A 550 13.28 -1.72 -12.02
N GLU A 551 11.96 -1.44 -12.01
CA GLU A 551 11.26 -0.84 -10.87
C GLU A 551 10.93 -1.82 -9.74
N TYR A 552 11.02 -3.12 -10.00
CA TYR A 552 10.78 -4.14 -8.97
C TYR A 552 11.97 -4.27 -8.02
N VAL A 553 11.67 -4.64 -6.78
CA VAL A 553 12.68 -4.95 -5.77
C VAL A 553 13.23 -6.35 -6.03
N HIS A 554 12.34 -7.30 -6.30
CA HIS A 554 12.68 -8.69 -6.57
C HIS A 554 12.17 -9.13 -7.94
N ILE A 555 13.00 -9.87 -8.69
CA ILE A 555 12.65 -10.52 -9.95
C ILE A 555 12.90 -12.00 -9.75
N ILE A 556 11.82 -12.78 -9.69
CA ILE A 556 11.87 -14.21 -9.35
C ILE A 556 11.75 -15.03 -10.62
N PHE A 557 12.69 -15.90 -10.87
CA PHE A 557 12.67 -16.88 -11.95
C PHE A 557 12.41 -18.28 -11.42
N VAL A 558 11.74 -19.12 -12.20
CA VAL A 558 11.47 -20.50 -11.80
C VAL A 558 12.65 -21.44 -12.08
N SER A 559 13.63 -21.04 -12.88
CA SER A 559 14.81 -21.81 -13.21
C SER A 559 16.07 -20.95 -13.37
N ASN A 560 17.25 -21.58 -13.22
CA ASN A 560 18.54 -20.95 -13.42
C ASN A 560 18.74 -20.55 -14.88
N GLU A 561 18.28 -21.37 -15.83
CA GLU A 561 18.40 -21.14 -17.28
C GLU A 561 17.65 -19.85 -17.67
N SER A 562 16.40 -19.68 -17.19
CA SER A 562 15.62 -18.46 -17.45
C SER A 562 16.24 -17.22 -16.79
N LYS A 563 16.83 -17.37 -15.58
CA LYS A 563 17.56 -16.30 -14.88
C LYS A 563 18.80 -15.88 -15.67
N GLU A 564 19.63 -16.84 -16.09
CA GLU A 564 20.86 -16.53 -16.84
C GLU A 564 20.54 -15.92 -18.22
N ALA A 565 19.51 -16.42 -18.90
CA ALA A 565 19.02 -15.80 -20.14
C ALA A 565 18.61 -14.34 -19.94
N PHE A 566 17.93 -14.02 -18.83
CA PHE A 566 17.56 -12.64 -18.48
C PHE A 566 18.79 -11.78 -18.16
N LEU A 567 19.72 -12.28 -17.35
CA LEU A 567 20.92 -11.55 -16.97
C LEU A 567 21.85 -11.28 -18.15
N GLY A 568 21.83 -12.10 -19.18
CA GLY A 568 22.52 -11.83 -20.45
C GLY A 568 22.08 -10.54 -21.11
N TYR A 569 20.81 -10.15 -20.96
CA TYR A 569 20.27 -8.89 -21.47
C TYR A 569 20.22 -7.75 -20.43
N TYR A 570 20.11 -8.07 -19.13
CA TYR A 570 19.98 -7.10 -18.01
C TYR A 570 21.02 -7.35 -16.90
N PRO A 571 22.33 -7.28 -17.17
CA PRO A 571 23.38 -7.58 -16.19
C PRO A 571 23.36 -6.64 -14.97
N ASN A 572 22.87 -5.42 -15.15
CA ASN A 572 22.73 -4.41 -14.09
C ASN A 572 21.63 -4.74 -13.06
N LEU A 573 20.79 -5.75 -13.30
CA LEU A 573 19.73 -6.17 -12.38
C LEU A 573 20.11 -7.40 -11.55
N LYS A 574 21.36 -7.86 -11.58
CA LYS A 574 21.85 -9.07 -10.89
C LYS A 574 21.46 -9.12 -9.41
N ASP A 575 21.56 -8.01 -8.70
CA ASP A 575 21.27 -7.96 -7.25
C ASP A 575 19.76 -8.06 -6.93
N LYS A 576 18.89 -7.99 -7.94
CA LYS A 576 17.43 -8.09 -7.79
C LYS A 576 16.87 -9.44 -8.19
N VAL A 577 17.71 -10.29 -8.82
CA VAL A 577 17.27 -11.54 -9.42
C VAL A 577 17.52 -12.71 -8.47
N LEU A 578 16.51 -13.55 -8.31
CA LEU A 578 16.65 -14.81 -7.56
C LEU A 578 15.89 -15.94 -8.26
N VAL A 579 16.28 -17.17 -7.94
CA VAL A 579 15.55 -18.36 -8.38
C VAL A 579 14.70 -18.90 -7.25
N LEU A 580 13.43 -19.10 -7.55
CA LEU A 580 12.46 -19.75 -6.68
C LEU A 580 11.46 -20.52 -7.55
N ASN A 581 11.57 -21.83 -7.54
CA ASN A 581 10.72 -22.68 -8.36
C ASN A 581 9.28 -22.74 -7.85
N ASN A 582 8.39 -23.31 -8.64
CA ASN A 582 6.98 -23.47 -8.34
C ASN A 582 6.74 -24.33 -7.09
N PHE A 583 5.68 -23.99 -6.35
CA PHE A 583 5.23 -24.77 -5.21
C PHE A 583 4.27 -25.87 -5.66
N ILE A 584 4.33 -27.02 -4.98
CA ILE A 584 3.39 -28.12 -5.14
C ILE A 584 2.88 -28.60 -3.78
N ASP A 585 1.75 -29.32 -3.79
CA ASP A 585 1.20 -30.01 -2.62
C ASP A 585 1.43 -31.52 -2.81
N THR A 586 2.51 -32.01 -2.22
CA THR A 586 2.91 -33.42 -2.32
C THR A 586 1.86 -34.36 -1.72
N ASN A 587 1.22 -33.97 -0.61
CA ASN A 587 0.17 -34.77 0.02
C ASN A 587 -1.07 -34.88 -0.88
N GLU A 588 -1.47 -33.76 -1.51
CA GLU A 588 -2.57 -33.78 -2.49
C GLU A 588 -2.23 -34.71 -3.67
N ILE A 589 -1.02 -34.59 -4.22
CA ILE A 589 -0.58 -35.43 -5.36
C ILE A 589 -0.65 -36.91 -5.00
N ILE A 590 -0.05 -37.31 -3.86
CA ILE A 590 -0.01 -38.69 -3.40
C ILE A 590 -1.40 -39.24 -3.09
N THR A 591 -2.26 -38.42 -2.45
CA THR A 591 -3.62 -38.84 -2.10
C THR A 591 -4.47 -39.02 -3.34
N LYS A 592 -4.47 -38.04 -4.23
CA LYS A 592 -5.27 -38.05 -5.45
C LYS A 592 -4.76 -39.04 -6.50
N SER A 593 -3.49 -39.46 -6.45
CA SER A 593 -2.95 -40.47 -7.34
C SER A 593 -3.55 -41.86 -7.12
N LYS A 594 -4.16 -42.10 -5.95
CA LYS A 594 -4.80 -43.39 -5.58
C LYS A 594 -6.24 -43.49 -6.04
N GLU A 595 -6.81 -42.46 -6.63
CA GLU A 595 -8.18 -42.47 -7.15
C GLU A 595 -8.28 -43.45 -8.33
N LYS A 596 -9.39 -44.20 -8.38
CA LYS A 596 -9.64 -45.17 -9.47
C LYS A 596 -9.93 -44.46 -10.78
N ILE A 597 -9.35 -44.95 -11.87
CA ILE A 597 -9.66 -44.52 -13.23
C ILE A 597 -9.99 -45.75 -14.10
N GLU A 598 -10.86 -45.57 -15.05
CA GLU A 598 -11.28 -46.63 -15.97
C GLU A 598 -10.24 -46.99 -17.05
N ALA A 599 -9.23 -46.12 -17.23
CA ALA A 599 -8.18 -46.33 -18.21
C ALA A 599 -7.35 -47.56 -17.89
N THR A 600 -7.21 -48.44 -18.87
CA THR A 600 -6.42 -49.70 -18.80
C THR A 600 -5.22 -49.60 -19.72
N ARG A 601 -4.06 -50.07 -19.23
CA ARG A 601 -2.82 -50.16 -20.02
C ARG A 601 -2.86 -51.33 -21.00
N ILE A 602 -2.21 -51.17 -22.11
CA ILE A 602 -1.95 -52.29 -23.02
C ILE A 602 -0.94 -53.23 -22.34
N LYS A 603 -1.28 -54.51 -22.32
CA LYS A 603 -0.42 -55.56 -21.72
C LYS A 603 0.93 -55.61 -22.43
N ASP A 604 1.98 -55.78 -21.64
CA ASP A 604 3.38 -55.93 -22.10
C ASP A 604 3.97 -54.68 -22.81
N LYS A 605 3.33 -53.50 -22.69
CA LYS A 605 3.89 -52.21 -23.17
C LYS A 605 4.29 -51.28 -22.03
N LYS A 606 5.31 -50.48 -22.24
CA LYS A 606 5.70 -49.39 -21.35
C LYS A 606 4.84 -48.19 -21.62
N LEU A 607 4.28 -47.61 -20.56
CA LEU A 607 3.37 -46.47 -20.65
C LEU A 607 4.11 -45.14 -20.52
N LEU A 608 4.07 -44.37 -21.58
CA LEU A 608 4.43 -42.94 -21.58
C LEU A 608 3.18 -42.11 -21.24
N VAL A 609 3.30 -41.17 -20.33
CA VAL A 609 2.21 -40.21 -20.01
C VAL A 609 2.67 -38.78 -20.24
N PHE A 610 1.96 -38.09 -21.13
CA PHE A 610 2.13 -36.68 -21.36
C PHE A 610 1.02 -35.90 -20.62
N VAL A 611 1.40 -34.87 -19.85
CA VAL A 611 0.46 -33.96 -19.16
C VAL A 611 0.80 -32.53 -19.53
N GLY A 612 -0.12 -31.83 -20.21
CA GLY A 612 0.09 -30.45 -20.59
C GLY A 612 -0.86 -29.93 -21.66
N ARG A 613 -0.73 -28.63 -21.97
CA ARG A 613 -1.48 -27.98 -23.03
C ARG A 613 -1.03 -28.51 -24.40
N LEU A 614 -1.97 -28.79 -25.28
CA LEU A 614 -1.70 -29.25 -26.64
C LEU A 614 -1.43 -28.06 -27.57
N ASP A 615 -0.18 -27.58 -27.54
CA ASP A 615 0.30 -26.40 -28.26
C ASP A 615 1.61 -26.76 -28.97
N ASP A 616 1.57 -26.78 -30.30
CA ASP A 616 2.72 -27.15 -31.13
C ASP A 616 3.82 -26.09 -31.17
N SER A 617 3.54 -24.86 -30.74
CA SER A 617 4.56 -23.81 -30.65
C SER A 617 5.62 -24.11 -29.58
N SER A 618 5.22 -24.74 -28.49
CA SER A 618 6.10 -25.02 -27.34
C SER A 618 6.24 -26.50 -27.02
N LYS A 619 5.14 -27.27 -26.97
CA LYS A 619 5.11 -28.64 -26.40
C LYS A 619 5.58 -29.73 -27.35
N LYS A 620 5.50 -29.53 -28.67
CA LYS A 620 6.04 -30.44 -29.72
C LYS A 620 5.64 -31.89 -29.53
N LEU A 621 4.38 -32.17 -29.18
CA LEU A 621 3.87 -33.53 -28.87
C LEU A 621 4.05 -34.52 -30.03
N LYS A 622 4.22 -34.06 -31.29
CA LYS A 622 4.55 -34.90 -32.42
C LYS A 622 5.83 -35.76 -32.17
N ARG A 623 6.80 -35.25 -31.39
CA ARG A 623 8.00 -36.04 -31.02
C ARG A 623 7.63 -37.24 -30.20
N ALA A 624 6.74 -37.10 -29.21
CA ALA A 624 6.28 -38.23 -28.38
C ALA A 624 5.48 -39.25 -29.22
N ILE A 625 4.62 -38.82 -30.14
CA ILE A 625 3.90 -39.69 -31.07
C ILE A 625 4.88 -40.41 -32.01
N ARG A 626 5.93 -39.71 -32.46
CA ARG A 626 6.97 -40.31 -33.31
C ARG A 626 7.76 -41.41 -32.57
N ILE A 627 8.05 -41.19 -31.29
CA ILE A 627 8.68 -42.22 -30.44
C ILE A 627 7.80 -43.48 -30.43
N VAL A 628 6.51 -43.36 -30.19
CA VAL A 628 5.58 -44.54 -30.20
C VAL A 628 5.48 -45.21 -31.56
N LYS A 629 5.64 -44.45 -32.65
CA LYS A 629 5.67 -45.03 -34.00
C LYS A 629 6.87 -45.96 -34.19
N GLU A 630 8.07 -45.49 -33.83
CA GLU A 630 9.31 -46.20 -34.08
C GLU A 630 9.53 -47.35 -33.06
N GLU A 631 9.21 -47.09 -31.79
CA GLU A 631 9.36 -48.07 -30.70
C GLU A 631 8.01 -48.74 -30.42
N LYS A 632 7.88 -49.99 -30.82
CA LYS A 632 6.63 -50.78 -30.72
C LYS A 632 6.21 -51.11 -29.30
N ASP A 633 7.16 -51.06 -28.35
CA ASP A 633 6.95 -51.42 -26.94
C ASP A 633 6.36 -50.31 -26.10
N PHE A 634 6.09 -49.13 -26.68
CA PHE A 634 5.45 -48.00 -26.01
C PHE A 634 3.99 -47.85 -26.35
N GLU A 635 3.22 -47.45 -25.34
CA GLU A 635 1.91 -46.82 -25.44
C GLU A 635 1.99 -45.39 -24.89
N LEU A 636 1.17 -44.46 -25.38
CA LEU A 636 1.14 -43.03 -24.98
C LEU A 636 -0.24 -42.61 -24.55
N TRP A 637 -0.33 -42.10 -23.31
CA TRP A 637 -1.51 -41.41 -22.81
C TRP A 637 -1.27 -39.90 -22.80
N ILE A 638 -2.26 -39.15 -23.35
CA ILE A 638 -2.16 -37.72 -23.49
C ILE A 638 -3.28 -37.08 -22.65
N ILE A 639 -2.88 -36.40 -21.56
CA ILE A 639 -3.78 -35.67 -20.64
C ILE A 639 -3.63 -34.19 -20.87
N GLY A 640 -4.68 -33.54 -21.33
CA GLY A 640 -4.73 -32.14 -21.65
C GLY A 640 -5.52 -31.85 -22.91
N ASP A 641 -5.66 -30.57 -23.22
CA ASP A 641 -6.30 -30.10 -24.44
C ASP A 641 -5.59 -28.81 -24.93
N GLY A 642 -5.91 -28.35 -26.13
CA GLY A 642 -5.32 -27.14 -26.67
C GLY A 642 -5.63 -26.93 -28.15
N PRO A 643 -5.18 -25.80 -28.72
CA PRO A 643 -5.53 -25.40 -30.07
C PRO A 643 -5.07 -26.38 -31.15
N ASP A 644 -4.03 -27.17 -30.86
CA ASP A 644 -3.42 -28.08 -31.85
C ASP A 644 -3.84 -29.57 -31.65
N ARG A 645 -4.83 -29.85 -30.82
CA ARG A 645 -5.32 -31.21 -30.59
C ARG A 645 -5.67 -31.92 -31.91
N GLY A 646 -6.44 -31.32 -32.77
CA GLY A 646 -6.82 -31.91 -34.05
C GLY A 646 -5.65 -32.21 -34.97
N LYS A 647 -4.56 -31.40 -34.91
CA LYS A 647 -3.32 -31.68 -35.64
C LYS A 647 -2.61 -32.92 -35.11
N TYR A 648 -2.60 -33.13 -33.77
CA TYR A 648 -1.97 -34.28 -33.16
C TYR A 648 -2.79 -35.56 -33.39
N GLU A 649 -4.10 -35.51 -33.33
CA GLU A 649 -4.99 -36.62 -33.65
C GLU A 649 -4.81 -37.04 -35.12
N LYS A 650 -4.75 -36.07 -36.05
CA LYS A 650 -4.44 -36.33 -37.46
C LYS A 650 -3.06 -36.98 -37.64
N TYR A 651 -2.04 -36.43 -36.97
CA TYR A 651 -0.68 -36.95 -37.05
C TYR A 651 -0.56 -38.39 -36.49
N THR A 652 -1.32 -38.73 -35.44
CA THR A 652 -1.41 -40.08 -34.89
C THR A 652 -1.92 -41.08 -35.94
N LYS A 653 -2.96 -40.69 -36.73
CA LYS A 653 -3.48 -41.50 -37.86
C LYS A 653 -2.46 -41.65 -38.97
N GLU A 654 -1.79 -40.55 -39.35
CA GLU A 654 -0.71 -40.59 -40.37
C GLU A 654 0.44 -41.54 -39.95
N CYS A 655 0.72 -41.61 -38.64
CA CYS A 655 1.70 -42.51 -38.07
C CYS A 655 1.21 -43.98 -37.92
N LYS A 656 -0.09 -44.23 -38.05
CA LYS A 656 -0.75 -45.54 -37.85
C LYS A 656 -0.49 -46.13 -36.46
N VAL A 657 -0.72 -45.32 -35.41
CA VAL A 657 -0.49 -45.66 -33.99
C VAL A 657 -1.72 -45.34 -33.10
N GLU A 658 -2.91 -45.25 -33.69
CA GLU A 658 -4.16 -44.94 -32.97
C GLU A 658 -4.50 -46.01 -31.91
N ASP A 659 -4.04 -47.23 -32.11
CA ASP A 659 -4.18 -48.35 -31.18
C ASP A 659 -3.32 -48.20 -29.92
N ARG A 660 -2.29 -47.36 -29.94
CA ARG A 660 -1.34 -47.15 -28.86
C ARG A 660 -1.25 -45.73 -28.32
N VAL A 661 -2.02 -44.80 -28.88
CA VAL A 661 -2.06 -43.39 -28.45
C VAL A 661 -3.47 -43.01 -28.05
N THR A 662 -3.67 -42.66 -26.79
CA THR A 662 -4.99 -42.31 -26.24
C THR A 662 -5.03 -40.83 -25.77
N PHE A 663 -6.00 -40.09 -26.29
CA PHE A 663 -6.28 -38.68 -25.87
C PHE A 663 -7.39 -38.66 -24.83
N PHE A 664 -7.08 -38.31 -23.57
CA PHE A 664 -8.03 -38.27 -22.47
C PHE A 664 -8.70 -36.89 -22.27
N GLY A 665 -8.24 -35.85 -22.98
CA GLY A 665 -8.72 -34.49 -22.80
C GLY A 665 -8.25 -33.89 -21.46
N ILE A 666 -8.87 -32.78 -21.05
CA ILE A 666 -8.58 -32.14 -19.77
C ILE A 666 -9.04 -33.03 -18.61
N LYS A 667 -8.15 -33.28 -17.66
CA LYS A 667 -8.47 -33.94 -16.40
C LYS A 667 -8.13 -33.01 -15.24
N LEU A 668 -9.09 -32.74 -14.35
CA LEU A 668 -8.86 -31.97 -13.13
C LEU A 668 -7.91 -32.66 -12.17
N ASN A 669 -7.92 -33.99 -12.16
CA ASN A 669 -6.97 -34.86 -11.46
C ASN A 669 -6.19 -35.73 -12.45
N PRO A 670 -4.98 -35.31 -12.89
CA PRO A 670 -4.14 -36.10 -13.77
C PRO A 670 -3.31 -37.17 -13.03
N TYR A 671 -3.22 -37.13 -11.71
CA TYR A 671 -2.31 -37.90 -10.91
C TYR A 671 -2.54 -39.42 -10.97
N PRO A 672 -3.76 -39.98 -11.05
CA PRO A 672 -3.97 -41.40 -11.21
C PRO A 672 -3.41 -41.94 -12.54
N TYR A 673 -3.46 -41.11 -13.60
CA TYR A 673 -2.87 -41.43 -14.90
C TYR A 673 -1.34 -41.41 -14.81
N MET A 674 -0.77 -40.38 -14.19
CA MET A 674 0.68 -40.28 -13.96
C MET A 674 1.18 -41.43 -13.08
N ALA A 675 0.43 -41.83 -12.07
CA ALA A 675 0.80 -42.94 -11.18
C ALA A 675 0.88 -44.29 -11.89
N LYS A 676 0.11 -44.48 -12.97
CA LYS A 676 0.19 -45.70 -13.82
C LYS A 676 1.34 -45.67 -14.83
N ALA A 677 1.94 -44.49 -15.07
CA ALA A 677 3.02 -44.33 -16.03
C ALA A 677 4.30 -45.15 -15.65
N ASP A 678 5.02 -45.63 -16.63
CA ASP A 678 6.41 -45.97 -16.45
C ASP A 678 7.29 -44.73 -16.61
N TYR A 679 6.99 -43.89 -17.58
CA TYR A 679 7.68 -42.63 -17.82
C TYR A 679 6.69 -41.43 -17.99
N ILE A 680 7.02 -40.30 -17.43
CA ILE A 680 6.40 -39.03 -17.76
C ILE A 680 7.22 -38.36 -18.87
N ILE A 681 6.59 -38.07 -20.01
CA ILE A 681 7.29 -37.55 -21.17
C ILE A 681 6.94 -36.08 -21.48
N LEU A 682 7.98 -35.24 -21.67
CA LEU A 682 7.84 -33.84 -22.09
C LEU A 682 8.83 -33.54 -23.23
N THR A 683 8.32 -33.32 -24.43
CA THR A 683 9.13 -33.13 -25.66
C THR A 683 9.16 -31.65 -26.11
N SER A 684 9.03 -30.72 -25.17
CA SER A 684 8.96 -29.28 -25.41
C SER A 684 10.22 -28.68 -26.05
N ASP A 685 10.07 -27.58 -26.76
CA ASP A 685 11.21 -26.79 -27.23
C ASP A 685 11.78 -25.89 -26.14
N TYR A 686 10.91 -25.38 -25.29
CA TYR A 686 11.27 -24.53 -24.13
C TYR A 686 10.24 -24.62 -23.02
N GLU A 687 10.69 -24.44 -21.79
CA GLU A 687 9.91 -24.36 -20.56
C GLU A 687 10.61 -23.41 -19.58
N GLY A 688 9.88 -22.93 -18.56
CA GLY A 688 10.52 -22.34 -17.41
C GLY A 688 11.10 -23.43 -16.51
N PHE A 689 10.23 -24.01 -15.66
CA PHE A 689 10.44 -25.26 -14.94
C PHE A 689 9.08 -25.96 -14.84
N PRO A 690 8.82 -26.99 -15.62
CA PRO A 690 7.52 -27.65 -15.63
C PRO A 690 7.11 -28.16 -14.24
N VAL A 691 5.94 -27.79 -13.78
CA VAL A 691 5.37 -28.33 -12.54
C VAL A 691 5.25 -29.86 -12.62
N THR A 692 5.02 -30.38 -13.82
CA THR A 692 4.94 -31.82 -14.11
C THR A 692 6.19 -32.59 -13.70
N TYR A 693 7.39 -31.96 -13.70
CA TYR A 693 8.60 -32.63 -13.19
C TYR A 693 8.51 -32.88 -11.69
N LEU A 694 8.08 -31.85 -10.93
CA LEU A 694 7.92 -32.00 -9.48
C LEU A 694 6.85 -33.02 -9.11
N GLU A 695 5.76 -33.07 -9.92
CA GLU A 695 4.67 -34.04 -9.78
C GLU A 695 5.17 -35.47 -10.09
N ALA A 696 5.95 -35.64 -11.15
CA ALA A 696 6.54 -36.94 -11.52
C ALA A 696 7.51 -37.47 -10.44
N ILE A 697 8.42 -36.61 -9.95
CA ILE A 697 9.35 -36.94 -8.88
C ILE A 697 8.59 -37.33 -7.61
N THR A 698 7.53 -36.59 -7.25
CA THR A 698 6.67 -36.87 -6.08
C THR A 698 6.01 -38.27 -6.20
N LEU A 699 5.64 -38.67 -7.40
CA LEU A 699 5.03 -39.97 -7.68
C LEU A 699 6.08 -41.10 -7.95
N ASN A 700 7.37 -40.82 -7.79
CA ASN A 700 8.48 -41.72 -8.10
C ASN A 700 8.39 -42.24 -9.54
N LYS A 701 8.13 -41.35 -10.52
CA LYS A 701 8.08 -41.67 -11.94
C LYS A 701 9.29 -41.14 -12.67
N ASP A 702 9.86 -41.98 -13.53
CA ASP A 702 10.97 -41.58 -14.38
C ASP A 702 10.49 -40.54 -15.41
N ILE A 703 11.38 -39.61 -15.76
CA ILE A 703 11.06 -38.52 -16.67
C ILE A 703 11.89 -38.66 -17.94
N ILE A 704 11.27 -38.51 -19.09
CA ILE A 704 11.94 -38.37 -20.39
C ILE A 704 11.66 -36.95 -20.90
N THR A 705 12.69 -36.16 -21.17
CA THR A 705 12.49 -34.77 -21.58
C THR A 705 13.58 -34.25 -22.52
N THR A 706 13.19 -33.25 -23.34
CA THR A 706 14.10 -32.48 -24.18
C THR A 706 14.63 -31.21 -23.49
N ILE A 707 14.18 -30.91 -22.25
CA ILE A 707 14.48 -29.65 -21.56
C ILE A 707 15.17 -29.92 -20.22
N PRO A 708 16.50 -29.77 -20.15
CA PRO A 708 17.23 -29.79 -18.90
C PRO A 708 17.08 -28.42 -18.20
N THR A 709 16.31 -28.35 -17.12
CA THR A 709 16.16 -27.16 -16.28
C THR A 709 16.63 -27.42 -14.86
N SER A 710 17.11 -26.37 -14.20
CA SER A 710 17.61 -26.45 -12.83
C SER A 710 17.10 -25.29 -11.98
N ASP A 711 17.07 -25.50 -10.66
CA ASP A 711 16.97 -24.45 -9.66
C ASP A 711 18.04 -24.63 -8.57
N ASP A 712 17.98 -23.90 -7.49
CA ASP A 712 18.98 -23.98 -6.40
C ASP A 712 18.95 -25.33 -5.66
N TYR A 713 17.93 -26.19 -5.86
CA TYR A 713 17.69 -27.43 -5.13
C TYR A 713 17.62 -28.66 -6.02
N ILE A 714 17.21 -28.49 -7.28
CA ILE A 714 16.93 -29.58 -8.21
C ILE A 714 17.58 -29.30 -9.57
N ASP A 715 18.51 -30.11 -10.01
CA ASP A 715 18.91 -30.23 -11.42
C ASP A 715 18.16 -31.41 -12.03
N ILE A 716 17.28 -31.14 -13.01
CA ILE A 716 16.47 -32.19 -13.60
C ILE A 716 17.30 -33.25 -14.29
N LYS A 717 18.53 -32.97 -14.69
CA LYS A 717 19.45 -33.95 -15.26
C LYS A 717 19.76 -35.14 -14.32
N GLU A 718 19.62 -34.92 -13.00
CA GLU A 718 19.81 -35.99 -12.01
C GLU A 718 18.57 -36.89 -11.86
N TYR A 719 17.42 -36.50 -12.44
CA TYR A 719 16.12 -37.15 -12.26
C TYR A 719 15.41 -37.51 -13.56
N ALA A 720 15.98 -37.17 -14.71
CA ALA A 720 15.36 -37.37 -16.01
C ALA A 720 16.36 -37.87 -17.07
N HIS A 721 15.86 -38.68 -17.98
CA HIS A 721 16.53 -38.98 -19.23
C HIS A 721 16.40 -37.77 -20.17
N ILE A 722 17.52 -37.11 -20.46
CA ILE A 722 17.54 -35.99 -21.39
C ILE A 722 17.71 -36.52 -22.79
N ILE A 723 16.79 -36.16 -23.68
CA ILE A 723 16.81 -36.60 -25.09
C ILE A 723 16.98 -35.40 -26.02
N SER A 724 17.60 -35.63 -27.17
CA SER A 724 17.85 -34.61 -28.20
C SER A 724 16.52 -34.09 -28.81
N LYS A 725 16.51 -32.82 -29.22
CA LYS A 725 15.43 -32.27 -30.05
C LYS A 725 15.54 -32.71 -31.52
N ASN A 726 16.72 -33.20 -31.94
CA ASN A 726 16.92 -33.78 -33.26
C ASN A 726 16.29 -35.19 -33.30
N GLU A 727 15.42 -35.42 -34.27
CA GLU A 727 14.62 -36.65 -34.36
C GLU A 727 15.46 -37.93 -34.43
N LYS A 728 16.55 -37.92 -35.20
CA LYS A 728 17.41 -39.10 -35.37
C LYS A 728 18.18 -39.45 -34.10
N GLU A 729 18.69 -38.44 -33.40
CA GLU A 729 19.41 -38.64 -32.13
C GLU A 729 18.43 -39.03 -31.02
N MET A 730 17.27 -38.38 -30.95
CA MET A 730 16.19 -38.67 -30.01
C MET A 730 15.81 -40.18 -30.04
N LEU A 731 15.62 -40.74 -31.23
CA LEU A 731 15.23 -42.14 -31.38
C LEU A 731 16.33 -43.10 -30.92
N LYS A 732 17.61 -42.79 -31.19
CA LYS A 732 18.75 -43.60 -30.69
C LYS A 732 18.81 -43.54 -29.15
N GLU A 733 18.62 -42.35 -28.55
CA GLU A 733 18.66 -42.19 -27.11
C GLU A 733 17.49 -42.89 -26.43
N ILE A 734 16.29 -42.86 -27.00
CA ILE A 734 15.12 -43.59 -26.50
C ILE A 734 15.36 -45.11 -26.53
N HIS A 735 15.95 -45.63 -27.58
CA HIS A 735 16.28 -47.08 -27.69
C HIS A 735 17.24 -47.52 -26.57
N ASN A 736 18.22 -46.69 -26.21
CA ASN A 736 19.12 -46.94 -25.09
C ASN A 736 18.41 -46.95 -23.74
N ILE A 737 17.50 -45.96 -23.50
CA ILE A 737 16.72 -45.82 -22.27
C ILE A 737 15.87 -47.06 -21.97
N ILE A 738 15.32 -47.72 -23.02
CA ILE A 738 14.51 -48.94 -22.86
C ILE A 738 15.35 -50.10 -22.27
N ASN A 739 16.63 -50.14 -22.59
CA ASN A 739 17.54 -51.20 -22.23
C ASN A 739 18.37 -50.91 -20.95
N GLU A 740 18.39 -49.71 -20.45
CA GLU A 740 19.12 -49.33 -19.24
C GLU A 740 18.18 -49.15 -18.04
N TYR A 741 18.48 -49.88 -16.95
CA TYR A 741 17.79 -49.74 -15.66
C TYR A 741 18.54 -48.72 -14.80
N ASN A 742 18.26 -47.43 -14.97
CA ASN A 742 18.82 -46.39 -14.13
C ASN A 742 17.86 -46.00 -13.00
N LYS A 743 18.24 -46.28 -11.76
CA LYS A 743 17.54 -45.74 -10.58
C LYS A 743 18.02 -44.32 -10.31
N TYR A 744 17.18 -43.34 -10.60
CA TYR A 744 17.47 -41.96 -10.22
C TYR A 744 17.41 -41.75 -8.71
N LYS A 745 18.11 -40.70 -8.25
CA LYS A 745 18.27 -40.35 -6.84
C LYS A 745 16.93 -39.96 -6.21
N LYS A 746 16.57 -40.59 -5.09
CA LYS A 746 15.40 -40.18 -4.33
C LYS A 746 15.66 -38.82 -3.65
N ILE A 747 14.69 -37.92 -3.73
CA ILE A 747 14.76 -36.61 -3.14
C ILE A 747 13.54 -36.35 -2.24
N ASP A 748 13.76 -35.66 -1.12
CA ASP A 748 12.69 -35.22 -0.23
C ASP A 748 12.13 -33.86 -0.70
N ILE A 749 11.11 -33.95 -1.55
CA ILE A 749 10.43 -32.75 -2.09
C ILE A 749 9.79 -31.92 -0.96
N ASP A 750 9.26 -32.53 0.09
CA ASP A 750 8.63 -31.81 1.20
C ASP A 750 9.63 -30.92 1.95
N LYS A 751 10.85 -31.41 2.14
CA LYS A 751 11.93 -30.61 2.74
C LYS A 751 12.26 -29.41 1.85
N ILE A 752 12.40 -29.63 0.55
CA ILE A 752 12.69 -28.56 -0.42
C ILE A 752 11.56 -27.52 -0.44
N GLN A 753 10.28 -27.95 -0.42
CA GLN A 753 9.15 -27.02 -0.38
C GLN A 753 9.17 -26.14 0.87
N LYS A 754 9.53 -26.68 2.03
CA LYS A 754 9.67 -25.90 3.28
C LYS A 754 10.80 -24.87 3.18
N GLU A 755 11.94 -25.24 2.60
CA GLU A 755 13.07 -24.32 2.40
C GLU A 755 12.71 -23.21 1.40
N ARG A 756 12.04 -23.55 0.29
CA ARG A 756 11.49 -22.56 -0.67
C ARG A 756 10.51 -21.61 0.00
N ALA A 757 9.58 -22.11 0.82
CA ALA A 757 8.62 -21.30 1.54
C ALA A 757 9.33 -20.32 2.49
N LYS A 758 10.36 -20.76 3.21
CA LYS A 758 11.17 -19.91 4.07
C LYS A 758 11.90 -18.82 3.28
N LYS A 759 12.56 -19.18 2.18
CA LYS A 759 13.24 -18.23 1.28
C LYS A 759 12.25 -17.18 0.71
N PHE A 760 11.03 -17.61 0.36
CA PHE A 760 9.99 -16.71 -0.10
C PHE A 760 9.49 -15.79 1.01
N GLU A 761 9.32 -16.30 2.25
CA GLU A 761 8.90 -15.48 3.40
C GLU A 761 9.95 -14.42 3.78
N GLU A 762 11.24 -14.65 3.51
CA GLU A 762 12.32 -13.67 3.75
C GLU A 762 12.10 -12.40 2.93
N LEU A 763 11.59 -12.51 1.68
CA LEU A 763 11.28 -11.37 0.81
C LEU A 763 10.23 -10.43 1.40
N PHE A 764 9.39 -10.91 2.33
CA PHE A 764 8.37 -10.06 2.97
C PHE A 764 8.95 -9.13 4.03
N ASN A 765 10.22 -9.29 4.40
CA ASN A 765 10.87 -8.60 5.51
C ASN A 765 11.89 -7.55 5.06
N GLU A 766 12.23 -7.55 3.78
CA GLU A 766 13.09 -6.57 3.15
C GLU A 766 12.30 -5.29 2.80
#